data_ff2ac1d2a1fa0e2e25e5dceff9cf5926
#
_entry.id   ff2ac1d2a1fa0e2e25e5dceff9cf5926
#
_cell.length_a   1.000
_cell.length_b   1.000
_cell.length_c   1.000
_cell.angle_alpha   90.00
_cell.angle_beta   90.00
_cell.angle_gamma   90.00
#
_symmetry.space_group_name_H-M   'P 1'
#
loop_
_entity.id
_entity.type
_entity.pdbx_description
1 polymer ?
#
loop_
_entity_poly.entity_id
_entity_poly.type
_entity_poly.pdbx_seq_one_letter_code
_entity_poly.pdbx_strand_id
1 'polypeptide(L)'
;IVSTATATSSETKISNEETLVVTTNRSASNLWESPATIQVIDQQTLQNSTNASIADNLQDIPGVEITDNSLAGRKQIRIRGEASSRVLILIDGQEVTYQRAGDNYGVGLLIDESALERVEIVKGPYSVLYGSQAIGGIVNFITKKGGNKLASGVVKAVYNSATAGWEESIAVQGSIGGFDYRINGSYSDQGNRDTPDGRLPNTNYRNNSQGVWLGYNSGNHRFGLSLDRYRLATQTYYEDPDGSYEAFSVKIPKLEREKVGVFYDTDVDGDYLKKIHFDAYEQTIQRQFANEVKTTQPVPSPMIQALTVHNKTDTHDKQYTQAVTLQSHFSLPANNELVTGAQYKQDRVNQRSGGMTSSKSLTGFINKETRTRSYYESEQSTVSLFAQNDWQFADHWTWTMGVRQYWLSSKLTRGDGVSYTAGIISDTSLARESASDHEMVTSTSLRYSGFDNLELRAAFAQGYVFPTLSQLFMQTSAGGSVTYGNPDLKAEHSNNFELGARYNGNQWLIDSAVYYSEAKDYIASLICDGSIVCNGNTNSSRSSYYYYDNIDRAKTWGLEISAEYNGWVFSPYISGNLIRRQYETSTLKTTNTGEPAINGRIGLKHTLVMGQANIISDVFIRAASSAKDDSNGTETNVPGWATLNFAVNTEFGNEDQYRINLALNNLTDKRYRTAHETIPAAGFNAAIGFVWNF
;
A
#
# COMPACT_ATOMS: atom_id res chain seq x y z
N ILE A 1 -58.14 25.88 -0.46
CA ILE A 1 -57.72 25.26 -1.74
C ILE A 1 -56.28 24.83 -1.52
N VAL A 2 -56.13 23.55 -1.18
CA VAL A 2 -54.84 22.88 -0.97
C VAL A 2 -54.40 22.43 -2.37
N SER A 3 -53.36 23.06 -2.93
CA SER A 3 -52.68 22.58 -4.12
C SER A 3 -51.78 21.43 -3.75
N THR A 4 -52.16 20.23 -4.12
CA THR A 4 -51.27 19.06 -4.12
C THR A 4 -50.22 19.22 -5.23
N ALA A 5 -49.04 19.65 -4.86
CA ALA A 5 -47.86 19.49 -5.72
C ALA A 5 -47.53 18.00 -5.79
N THR A 6 -47.82 17.38 -6.92
CA THR A 6 -47.26 16.09 -7.29
C THR A 6 -45.75 16.23 -7.38
N ALA A 7 -45.04 15.73 -6.39
CA ALA A 7 -43.62 15.49 -6.49
C ALA A 7 -43.43 14.44 -7.59
N THR A 8 -42.97 14.85 -8.75
CA THR A 8 -42.31 13.96 -9.68
C THR A 8 -41.11 13.39 -8.96
N SER A 9 -41.17 12.13 -8.58
CA SER A 9 -40.01 11.35 -8.19
C SER A 9 -39.02 11.42 -9.36
N SER A 10 -38.00 12.27 -9.23
CA SER A 10 -36.78 12.00 -9.96
C SER A 10 -36.30 10.64 -9.43
N GLU A 11 -36.59 9.58 -10.18
CA GLU A 11 -35.85 8.33 -10.04
C GLU A 11 -34.38 8.75 -10.02
N THR A 12 -33.75 8.62 -8.88
CA THR A 12 -32.31 8.55 -8.79
C THR A 12 -31.98 7.25 -9.52
N LYS A 13 -31.94 7.32 -10.86
CA LYS A 13 -31.21 6.37 -11.64
C LYS A 13 -29.82 6.39 -10.99
N ILE A 14 -29.48 5.31 -10.29
CA ILE A 14 -28.08 4.90 -10.21
C ILE A 14 -27.67 4.93 -11.67
N SER A 15 -26.93 5.96 -12.07
CA SER A 15 -26.44 6.03 -13.43
C SER A 15 -25.62 4.75 -13.57
N ASN A 16 -26.03 3.88 -14.49
CA ASN A 16 -25.15 2.89 -15.08
C ASN A 16 -24.09 3.65 -15.88
N GLU A 17 -23.45 4.66 -15.29
CA GLU A 17 -22.24 5.22 -15.81
C GLU A 17 -21.22 4.10 -15.76
N GLU A 18 -20.84 3.64 -16.93
CA GLU A 18 -19.83 2.62 -17.12
C GLU A 18 -18.58 3.05 -16.38
N THR A 19 -18.37 2.50 -15.17
CA THR A 19 -17.14 2.73 -14.43
C THR A 19 -16.00 2.11 -15.21
N LEU A 20 -15.21 2.94 -15.85
CA LEU A 20 -14.05 2.50 -16.61
C LEU A 20 -12.89 2.21 -15.65
N VAL A 21 -12.26 1.07 -15.84
CA VAL A 21 -11.06 0.64 -15.14
C VAL A 21 -9.95 0.34 -16.14
N VAL A 22 -8.71 0.55 -15.75
CA VAL A 22 -7.55 0.33 -16.63
C VAL A 22 -6.59 -0.74 -16.11
N THR A 23 -6.66 -1.08 -14.81
CA THR A 23 -5.66 -1.91 -14.15
C THR A 23 -5.73 -3.36 -14.60
N THR A 24 -6.90 -3.89 -14.90
CA THR A 24 -7.05 -5.33 -15.25
C THR A 24 -6.59 -5.69 -16.66
N ASN A 25 -6.66 -4.75 -17.61
CA ASN A 25 -6.38 -5.01 -19.03
C ASN A 25 -5.33 -4.05 -19.61
N ARG A 26 -4.74 -3.17 -18.82
CA ARG A 26 -3.88 -2.06 -19.27
C ARG A 26 -4.52 -1.19 -20.37
N SER A 27 -5.84 -1.24 -20.51
CA SER A 27 -6.68 -0.41 -21.37
C SER A 27 -7.97 -0.11 -20.64
N ALA A 28 -8.62 0.98 -21.01
CA ALA A 28 -9.92 1.31 -20.45
C ALA A 28 -10.94 0.23 -20.81
N SER A 29 -11.54 -0.39 -19.81
CA SER A 29 -12.60 -1.39 -19.93
C SER A 29 -13.66 -1.13 -18.87
N ASN A 30 -14.86 -1.66 -19.10
CA ASN A 30 -15.92 -1.56 -18.10
C ASN A 30 -15.60 -2.40 -16.87
N LEU A 31 -15.88 -1.91 -15.68
CA LEU A 31 -15.72 -2.64 -14.42
C LEU A 31 -16.41 -4.02 -14.45
N TRP A 32 -17.54 -4.13 -15.13
CA TRP A 32 -18.28 -5.38 -15.34
C TRP A 32 -17.56 -6.39 -16.24
N GLU A 33 -16.66 -5.93 -17.10
CA GLU A 33 -15.89 -6.77 -18.01
C GLU A 33 -14.55 -7.21 -17.41
N SER A 34 -14.27 -6.80 -16.19
CA SER A 34 -13.02 -7.15 -15.52
C SER A 34 -12.89 -8.66 -15.26
N PRO A 35 -11.78 -9.29 -15.68
CA PRO A 35 -11.54 -10.71 -15.43
C PRO A 35 -11.20 -11.01 -13.94
N ALA A 36 -11.12 -9.99 -13.09
CA ALA A 36 -10.68 -10.08 -11.71
C ALA A 36 -11.60 -9.39 -10.72
N THR A 37 -11.41 -9.68 -9.42
CA THR A 37 -12.02 -8.90 -8.36
C THR A 37 -11.32 -7.55 -8.27
N ILE A 38 -12.00 -6.52 -8.76
CA ILE A 38 -11.55 -5.13 -8.73
C ILE A 38 -12.55 -4.26 -7.99
N GLN A 39 -12.05 -3.33 -7.20
CA GLN A 39 -12.85 -2.27 -6.56
C GLN A 39 -12.28 -0.91 -6.90
N VAL A 40 -13.16 0.07 -6.98
CA VAL A 40 -12.83 1.45 -7.35
C VAL A 40 -13.30 2.39 -6.24
N ILE A 41 -12.42 3.29 -5.82
CA ILE A 41 -12.77 4.46 -5.03
C ILE A 41 -12.77 5.64 -5.97
N ASP A 42 -13.93 6.21 -6.19
CA ASP A 42 -14.15 7.33 -7.10
C ASP A 42 -13.81 8.68 -6.46
N GLN A 43 -13.81 9.73 -7.27
CA GLN A 43 -13.53 11.08 -6.84
C GLN A 43 -14.53 11.60 -5.81
N GLN A 44 -15.81 11.23 -5.89
CA GLN A 44 -16.82 11.66 -4.94
C GLN A 44 -16.55 11.11 -3.54
N THR A 45 -16.22 9.82 -3.46
CA THR A 45 -15.82 9.17 -2.20
C THR A 45 -14.58 9.84 -1.60
N LEU A 46 -13.58 10.18 -2.42
CA LEU A 46 -12.38 10.89 -1.97
C LEU A 46 -12.72 12.30 -1.44
N GLN A 47 -13.58 13.06 -2.12
CA GLN A 47 -13.98 14.39 -1.68
C GLN A 47 -14.82 14.36 -0.40
N ASN A 48 -15.64 13.31 -0.20
CA ASN A 48 -16.47 13.13 1.00
C ASN A 48 -15.69 12.61 2.20
N SER A 49 -14.44 12.19 2.02
CA SER A 49 -13.59 11.67 3.09
C SER A 49 -13.10 12.79 4.01
N THR A 50 -13.09 12.50 5.32
CA THR A 50 -12.45 13.29 6.37
C THR A 50 -11.20 12.61 6.93
N ASN A 51 -10.70 11.55 6.27
CA ASN A 51 -9.50 10.83 6.66
C ASN A 51 -8.24 11.67 6.37
N ALA A 52 -7.24 11.58 7.24
CA ALA A 52 -5.97 12.28 7.09
C ALA A 52 -5.01 11.61 6.09
N SER A 53 -5.39 10.51 5.47
CA SER A 53 -4.62 9.81 4.45
C SER A 53 -5.53 9.11 3.46
N ILE A 54 -5.14 9.12 2.19
CA ILE A 54 -5.79 8.35 1.13
C ILE A 54 -5.89 6.85 1.46
N ALA A 55 -4.91 6.29 2.16
CA ALA A 55 -4.92 4.88 2.54
C ALA A 55 -6.09 4.54 3.48
N ASP A 56 -6.45 5.44 4.39
CA ASP A 56 -7.54 5.21 5.33
C ASP A 56 -8.92 5.06 4.64
N ASN A 57 -9.05 5.55 3.40
CA ASN A 57 -10.24 5.32 2.57
C ASN A 57 -10.33 3.87 2.05
N LEU A 58 -9.22 3.14 2.03
CA LEU A 58 -9.17 1.76 1.56
C LEU A 58 -9.55 0.74 2.65
N GLN A 59 -9.58 1.13 3.91
CA GLN A 59 -9.80 0.21 5.05
C GLN A 59 -11.17 -0.46 5.07
N ASP A 60 -12.17 0.12 4.39
CA ASP A 60 -13.54 -0.43 4.31
C ASP A 60 -13.73 -1.40 3.14
N ILE A 61 -12.69 -1.62 2.35
CA ILE A 61 -12.68 -2.59 1.25
C ILE A 61 -12.43 -3.99 1.83
N PRO A 62 -13.29 -5.00 1.56
CA PRO A 62 -13.10 -6.36 2.04
C PRO A 62 -11.70 -6.89 1.71
N GLY A 63 -11.03 -7.47 2.70
CA GLY A 63 -9.68 -8.04 2.52
C GLY A 63 -8.55 -7.03 2.42
N VAL A 64 -8.79 -5.73 2.60
CA VAL A 64 -7.78 -4.68 2.68
C VAL A 64 -7.59 -4.22 4.12
N GLU A 65 -6.36 -4.14 4.56
CA GLU A 65 -5.98 -3.64 5.89
C GLU A 65 -4.95 -2.52 5.75
N ILE A 66 -5.07 -1.52 6.63
CA ILE A 66 -4.17 -0.37 6.67
C ILE A 66 -3.46 -0.33 8.01
N THR A 67 -2.15 -0.12 8.00
CA THR A 67 -1.34 -0.02 9.21
C THR A 67 -0.29 1.08 9.07
N ASP A 68 0.00 1.78 10.15
CA ASP A 68 1.16 2.66 10.29
C ASP A 68 2.42 1.89 10.69
N ASN A 69 2.27 0.72 11.30
CA ASN A 69 3.32 -0.15 11.79
C ASN A 69 4.40 0.63 12.56
N SER A 70 4.02 1.25 13.66
CA SER A 70 4.83 2.11 14.56
C SER A 70 5.20 3.50 14.02
N LEU A 71 5.09 3.77 12.73
CA LEU A 71 5.48 5.04 12.10
C LEU A 71 4.23 5.80 11.65
N ALA A 72 3.69 6.65 12.49
CA ALA A 72 2.46 7.39 12.20
C ALA A 72 2.53 8.13 10.86
N GLY A 73 1.47 8.03 10.06
CA GLY A 73 1.37 8.66 8.74
C GLY A 73 2.08 7.91 7.59
N ARG A 74 2.88 6.87 7.88
CA ARG A 74 3.55 6.09 6.82
C ARG A 74 2.61 5.08 6.16
N LYS A 75 1.47 4.93 6.36
CA LYS A 75 0.46 4.03 5.80
C LYS A 75 0.97 2.91 4.88
N GLN A 76 0.78 1.69 5.30
CA GLN A 76 1.03 0.48 4.53
C GLN A 76 -0.29 -0.22 4.21
N ILE A 77 -0.38 -0.80 3.01
CA ILE A 77 -1.56 -1.51 2.54
C ILE A 77 -1.25 -3.00 2.53
N ARG A 78 -2.12 -3.79 3.18
CA ARG A 78 -2.11 -5.25 3.17
C ARG A 78 -3.36 -5.72 2.44
N ILE A 79 -3.24 -6.78 1.63
CA ILE A 79 -4.38 -7.35 0.89
C ILE A 79 -4.42 -8.85 1.12
N ARG A 80 -5.56 -9.38 1.58
CA ARG A 80 -5.78 -10.82 1.84
C ARG A 80 -4.71 -11.43 2.75
N GLY A 81 -4.29 -10.68 3.79
CA GLY A 81 -3.24 -11.07 4.73
C GLY A 81 -1.82 -10.94 4.18
N GLU A 82 -1.62 -10.61 2.90
CA GLU A 82 -0.29 -10.37 2.37
C GLU A 82 0.26 -9.02 2.82
N ALA A 83 1.51 -9.03 3.27
CA ALA A 83 2.20 -7.82 3.72
C ALA A 83 2.40 -6.82 2.58
N SER A 84 2.62 -5.55 2.93
CA SER A 84 2.79 -4.45 1.96
C SER A 84 3.94 -4.67 0.96
N SER A 85 4.93 -5.47 1.29
CA SER A 85 6.01 -5.88 0.38
C SER A 85 5.53 -6.78 -0.78
N ARG A 86 4.32 -7.35 -0.66
CA ARG A 86 3.67 -8.22 -1.66
C ARG A 86 2.42 -7.59 -2.28
N VAL A 87 2.24 -6.28 -2.06
CA VAL A 87 1.20 -5.46 -2.70
C VAL A 87 1.88 -4.43 -3.59
N LEU A 88 1.60 -4.49 -4.88
CA LEU A 88 2.21 -3.60 -5.86
C LEU A 88 1.46 -2.27 -5.89
N ILE A 89 2.17 -1.18 -5.65
CA ILE A 89 1.65 0.19 -5.75
C ILE A 89 2.02 0.78 -7.10
N LEU A 90 1.01 1.32 -7.80
CA LEU A 90 1.17 1.98 -9.08
C LEU A 90 0.62 3.42 -9.01
N ILE A 91 1.21 4.30 -9.79
CA ILE A 91 0.68 5.63 -10.11
C ILE A 91 0.60 5.73 -11.63
N ASP A 92 -0.61 5.79 -12.17
CA ASP A 92 -0.87 5.76 -13.62
C ASP A 92 -0.22 4.56 -14.32
N GLY A 93 -0.22 3.39 -13.68
CA GLY A 93 0.40 2.17 -14.20
C GLY A 93 1.91 2.06 -14.04
N GLN A 94 2.59 3.10 -13.55
CA GLN A 94 4.03 3.11 -13.28
C GLN A 94 4.32 2.69 -11.83
N GLU A 95 5.27 1.77 -11.64
CA GLU A 95 5.54 1.15 -10.35
C GLU A 95 6.17 2.11 -9.34
N VAL A 96 5.68 2.05 -8.08
CA VAL A 96 6.34 2.66 -6.92
C VAL A 96 6.95 1.54 -6.09
N THR A 97 8.15 1.09 -6.48
CA THR A 97 8.86 0.02 -5.80
C THR A 97 9.91 0.55 -4.83
N TYR A 98 10.22 -0.23 -3.80
CA TYR A 98 11.23 0.11 -2.83
C TYR A 98 12.11 -1.10 -2.51
N GLN A 99 13.36 -1.03 -2.93
CA GLN A 99 14.34 -2.10 -2.84
C GLN A 99 15.05 -2.21 -1.49
N ARG A 100 14.87 -1.22 -0.61
CA ARG A 100 15.31 -1.26 0.75
C ARG A 100 14.16 -1.68 1.64
N ALA A 101 14.10 -2.93 1.94
CA ALA A 101 12.94 -3.53 2.54
C ALA A 101 12.98 -3.75 4.02
N GLY A 102 12.06 -4.36 4.47
CA GLY A 102 11.54 -4.85 5.69
C GLY A 102 10.14 -4.29 5.84
N ASP A 103 9.19 -5.13 6.16
CA ASP A 103 7.80 -4.73 6.36
C ASP A 103 7.68 -3.64 7.42
N ASN A 104 8.60 -3.63 8.40
CA ASN A 104 8.57 -2.71 9.53
C ASN A 104 9.06 -1.30 9.19
N TYR A 105 9.97 -1.13 8.23
CA TYR A 105 10.60 0.16 7.94
C TYR A 105 10.62 0.50 6.45
N GLY A 106 9.74 -0.14 5.66
CA GLY A 106 9.54 0.12 4.25
C GLY A 106 8.97 1.51 3.97
N VAL A 107 8.82 1.84 2.69
CA VAL A 107 8.47 3.19 2.26
C VAL A 107 7.04 3.61 2.60
N GLY A 108 6.11 2.67 2.71
CA GLY A 108 4.70 2.98 2.83
C GLY A 108 4.12 3.65 1.57
N LEU A 109 2.95 4.26 1.74
CA LEU A 109 2.27 4.97 0.66
C LEU A 109 2.81 6.40 0.55
N LEU A 110 3.35 6.76 -0.60
CA LEU A 110 3.94 8.08 -0.89
C LEU A 110 3.17 8.81 -1.98
N ILE A 111 1.87 8.96 -1.80
CA ILE A 111 0.98 9.73 -2.67
C ILE A 111 -0.12 10.40 -1.84
N ASP A 112 -0.68 11.46 -2.36
CA ASP A 112 -1.75 12.25 -1.77
C ASP A 112 -2.99 12.27 -2.68
N GLU A 113 -4.17 12.48 -2.10
CA GLU A 113 -5.44 12.44 -2.83
C GLU A 113 -5.65 13.62 -3.79
N SER A 114 -4.98 14.77 -3.59
CA SER A 114 -5.20 15.98 -4.40
C SER A 114 -4.98 15.77 -5.90
N ALA A 115 -4.08 14.86 -6.26
CA ALA A 115 -3.79 14.52 -7.65
C ALA A 115 -4.80 13.54 -8.26
N LEU A 116 -5.61 12.86 -7.46
CA LEU A 116 -6.30 11.64 -7.87
C LEU A 116 -7.66 11.89 -8.51
N GLU A 117 -7.96 11.11 -9.52
CA GLU A 117 -9.28 10.93 -10.09
C GLU A 117 -9.99 9.75 -9.41
N ARG A 118 -9.28 8.64 -9.23
CA ARG A 118 -9.79 7.43 -8.57
C ARG A 118 -8.65 6.53 -8.11
N VAL A 119 -8.99 5.52 -7.31
CA VAL A 119 -8.08 4.43 -6.94
C VAL A 119 -8.70 3.11 -7.38
N GLU A 120 -7.93 2.30 -8.10
CA GLU A 120 -8.31 0.96 -8.54
C GLU A 120 -7.55 -0.09 -7.72
N ILE A 121 -8.27 -1.01 -7.07
CA ILE A 121 -7.71 -2.06 -6.23
C ILE A 121 -8.05 -3.41 -6.85
N VAL A 122 -7.05 -4.12 -7.35
CA VAL A 122 -7.16 -5.47 -7.89
C VAL A 122 -6.61 -6.45 -6.87
N LYS A 123 -7.41 -7.43 -6.48
CA LYS A 123 -7.06 -8.40 -5.45
C LYS A 123 -6.58 -9.71 -6.07
N GLY A 124 -5.61 -10.33 -5.43
CA GLY A 124 -4.94 -11.52 -5.95
C GLY A 124 -3.76 -11.20 -6.88
N PRO A 125 -3.05 -12.20 -7.38
CA PRO A 125 -1.82 -11.99 -8.13
C PRO A 125 -2.10 -11.49 -9.55
N TYR A 126 -1.53 -10.35 -9.86
CA TYR A 126 -1.54 -9.73 -11.19
C TYR A 126 -0.11 -9.53 -11.73
N SER A 127 0.78 -10.45 -11.38
CA SER A 127 2.19 -10.41 -11.82
C SER A 127 2.35 -10.47 -13.35
N VAL A 128 1.36 -10.98 -14.07
CA VAL A 128 1.40 -11.06 -15.53
C VAL A 128 1.44 -9.67 -16.17
N LEU A 129 0.54 -8.76 -15.82
CA LEU A 129 0.48 -7.46 -16.51
C LEU A 129 1.44 -6.42 -15.95
N TYR A 130 1.63 -6.36 -14.63
CA TYR A 130 2.30 -5.22 -14.02
C TYR A 130 3.68 -5.50 -13.45
N GLY A 131 3.99 -6.69 -13.02
CA GLY A 131 5.32 -7.00 -12.54
C GLY A 131 5.35 -7.88 -11.30
N SER A 132 6.56 -8.11 -10.77
CA SER A 132 6.76 -8.81 -9.51
C SER A 132 6.20 -8.00 -8.32
N GLN A 133 6.10 -8.61 -7.13
CA GLN A 133 5.54 -8.03 -5.90
C GLN A 133 4.01 -7.93 -5.84
N ALA A 134 3.27 -8.57 -6.74
CA ALA A 134 1.82 -8.53 -6.78
C ALA A 134 1.16 -9.86 -6.38
N ILE A 135 1.61 -10.50 -5.27
CA ILE A 135 0.97 -11.72 -4.75
C ILE A 135 -0.37 -11.39 -4.08
N GLY A 136 -0.41 -10.35 -3.24
CA GLY A 136 -1.62 -9.91 -2.56
C GLY A 136 -2.56 -9.14 -3.48
N GLY A 137 -2.02 -8.33 -4.35
CA GLY A 137 -2.79 -7.50 -5.28
C GLY A 137 -2.06 -6.26 -5.75
N ILE A 138 -2.81 -5.40 -6.43
CA ILE A 138 -2.33 -4.13 -6.98
C ILE A 138 -3.23 -3.00 -6.47
N VAL A 139 -2.63 -1.87 -6.11
CA VAL A 139 -3.33 -0.60 -5.89
C VAL A 139 -2.79 0.42 -6.89
N ASN A 140 -3.63 0.82 -7.84
CA ASN A 140 -3.28 1.77 -8.88
C ASN A 140 -3.98 3.11 -8.63
N PHE A 141 -3.19 4.14 -8.39
CA PHE A 141 -3.63 5.51 -8.19
C PHE A 141 -3.69 6.20 -9.54
N ILE A 142 -4.90 6.48 -10.01
CA ILE A 142 -5.14 7.14 -11.29
C ILE A 142 -5.24 8.64 -11.05
N THR A 143 -4.37 9.41 -11.70
CA THR A 143 -4.33 10.86 -11.56
C THR A 143 -5.22 11.56 -12.59
N LYS A 144 -5.73 12.74 -12.22
CA LYS A 144 -6.46 13.62 -13.11
C LYS A 144 -5.55 14.09 -14.26
N LYS A 145 -6.06 14.11 -15.49
CA LYS A 145 -5.27 14.43 -16.69
C LYS A 145 -5.62 15.76 -17.34
N GLY A 146 -6.66 16.40 -16.93
CA GLY A 146 -7.18 17.63 -17.52
C GLY A 146 -8.66 17.78 -17.18
N GLY A 147 -9.40 18.55 -17.94
CA GLY A 147 -10.82 18.77 -17.71
C GLY A 147 -11.56 19.20 -18.97
N ASN A 148 -12.88 19.30 -18.90
CA ASN A 148 -13.74 19.73 -20.00
C ASN A 148 -13.86 21.27 -20.09
N LYS A 149 -13.35 21.98 -19.09
CA LYS A 149 -13.38 23.45 -18.99
C LYS A 149 -11.96 23.99 -19.17
N LEU A 150 -11.85 25.28 -19.47
CA LEU A 150 -10.56 25.99 -19.49
C LEU A 150 -9.84 25.87 -18.14
N ALA A 151 -10.60 26.00 -17.06
CA ALA A 151 -10.12 25.80 -15.70
C ALA A 151 -11.25 25.28 -14.81
N SER A 152 -10.94 24.34 -13.97
CA SER A 152 -11.77 23.84 -12.87
C SER A 152 -10.85 23.43 -11.73
N GLY A 153 -11.36 23.38 -10.53
CA GLY A 153 -10.50 23.03 -9.41
C GLY A 153 -11.26 22.58 -8.18
N VAL A 154 -10.49 22.09 -7.22
CA VAL A 154 -10.95 21.63 -5.91
C VAL A 154 -10.03 22.20 -4.85
N VAL A 155 -10.61 22.83 -3.84
CA VAL A 155 -9.92 23.17 -2.58
C VAL A 155 -10.56 22.33 -1.48
N LYS A 156 -9.75 21.65 -0.66
CA LYS A 156 -10.22 20.85 0.46
C LYS A 156 -9.43 21.21 1.72
N ALA A 157 -10.11 21.31 2.85
CA ALA A 157 -9.51 21.46 4.17
C ALA A 157 -10.20 20.53 5.14
N VAL A 158 -9.44 19.78 5.93
CA VAL A 158 -9.93 18.82 6.93
C VAL A 158 -9.24 19.08 8.26
N TYR A 159 -10.03 19.18 9.33
CA TYR A 159 -9.54 19.15 10.71
C TYR A 159 -9.89 17.83 11.37
N ASN A 160 -8.92 17.24 12.09
CA ASN A 160 -9.10 16.00 12.82
C ASN A 160 -8.77 16.22 14.31
N SER A 161 -9.75 16.02 15.19
CA SER A 161 -9.56 16.23 16.62
C SER A 161 -8.69 15.15 17.28
N ALA A 162 -8.61 13.93 16.70
CA ALA A 162 -7.78 12.84 17.24
C ALA A 162 -6.29 13.21 17.30
N THR A 163 -5.84 14.08 16.42
CA THR A 163 -4.45 14.55 16.32
C THR A 163 -4.34 16.07 16.47
N ALA A 164 -5.47 16.78 16.68
CA ALA A 164 -5.56 18.24 16.57
C ALA A 164 -4.86 18.76 15.30
N GLY A 165 -5.01 18.03 14.19
CA GLY A 165 -4.26 18.22 12.97
C GLY A 165 -5.10 18.74 11.82
N TRP A 166 -4.44 19.36 10.86
CA TRP A 166 -5.01 19.89 9.64
C TRP A 166 -4.44 19.19 8.40
N GLU A 167 -5.29 19.04 7.39
CA GLU A 167 -4.92 18.70 6.03
C GLU A 167 -5.57 19.68 5.07
N GLU A 168 -4.77 20.23 4.16
CA GLU A 168 -5.18 21.20 3.18
C GLU A 168 -4.70 20.78 1.80
N SER A 169 -5.55 20.86 0.79
CA SER A 169 -5.18 20.53 -0.57
C SER A 169 -5.86 21.41 -1.61
N ILE A 170 -5.19 21.55 -2.74
CA ILE A 170 -5.69 22.26 -3.93
C ILE A 170 -5.32 21.48 -5.18
N ALA A 171 -6.24 21.39 -6.12
CA ALA A 171 -5.98 20.93 -7.47
C ALA A 171 -6.69 21.83 -8.47
N VAL A 172 -5.99 22.26 -9.49
CA VAL A 172 -6.52 23.03 -10.63
C VAL A 172 -6.18 22.28 -11.90
N GLN A 173 -7.15 22.12 -12.77
CA GLN A 173 -7.01 21.39 -14.02
C GLN A 173 -7.84 22.03 -15.13
N GLY A 174 -7.47 21.78 -16.37
CA GLY A 174 -8.20 22.29 -17.52
C GLY A 174 -7.65 21.80 -18.84
N SER A 175 -8.35 22.19 -19.93
CA SER A 175 -7.95 21.88 -21.30
C SER A 175 -8.18 23.09 -22.20
N ILE A 176 -7.22 23.33 -23.11
CA ILE A 176 -7.29 24.40 -24.10
C ILE A 176 -6.53 24.03 -25.39
N GLY A 177 -7.19 24.03 -26.53
CA GLY A 177 -6.54 23.86 -27.84
C GLY A 177 -5.74 22.58 -27.98
N GLY A 178 -6.21 21.46 -27.37
CA GLY A 178 -5.52 20.18 -27.34
C GLY A 178 -4.52 20.02 -26.19
N PHE A 179 -4.21 21.06 -25.43
CA PHE A 179 -3.38 20.97 -24.23
C PHE A 179 -4.23 20.68 -22.99
N ASP A 180 -3.80 19.72 -22.21
CA ASP A 180 -4.35 19.36 -20.91
C ASP A 180 -3.36 19.72 -19.82
N TYR A 181 -3.85 20.22 -18.70
CA TYR A 181 -3.00 20.51 -17.55
C TYR A 181 -3.68 20.17 -16.22
N ARG A 182 -2.86 19.84 -15.23
CA ARG A 182 -3.22 19.79 -13.82
C ARG A 182 -2.04 20.30 -13.00
N ILE A 183 -2.36 21.09 -11.98
CA ILE A 183 -1.41 21.49 -10.92
C ILE A 183 -2.09 21.17 -9.60
N ASN A 184 -1.41 20.48 -8.70
CA ASN A 184 -1.95 20.15 -7.39
C ASN A 184 -0.89 20.26 -6.29
N GLY A 185 -1.36 20.45 -5.07
CA GLY A 185 -0.54 20.43 -3.88
C GLY A 185 -1.34 20.14 -2.63
N SER A 186 -0.68 19.59 -1.62
CA SER A 186 -1.25 19.33 -0.30
C SER A 186 -0.25 19.55 0.81
N TYR A 187 -0.78 19.78 2.00
CA TYR A 187 -0.01 19.87 3.23
C TYR A 187 -0.83 19.27 4.38
N SER A 188 -0.21 18.44 5.20
CA SER A 188 -0.82 17.85 6.38
C SER A 188 0.15 17.95 7.56
N ASP A 189 -0.36 18.47 8.70
CA ASP A 189 0.35 18.53 9.96
C ASP A 189 -0.53 17.90 11.06
N GLN A 190 -0.12 16.73 11.52
CA GLN A 190 -0.86 15.92 12.47
C GLN A 190 -0.07 15.85 13.79
N GLY A 191 -0.69 16.28 14.87
CA GLY A 191 -0.13 16.17 16.21
C GLY A 191 -0.12 14.75 16.77
N ASN A 192 0.25 14.63 18.03
CA ASN A 192 0.21 13.36 18.73
C ASN A 192 -1.24 12.86 18.90
N ARG A 193 -1.44 11.57 18.71
CA ARG A 193 -2.75 10.91 18.73
C ARG A 193 -3.34 10.86 20.15
N ASP A 194 -4.59 11.28 20.28
CA ASP A 194 -5.38 11.11 21.50
C ASP A 194 -6.08 9.74 21.47
N THR A 195 -5.92 8.97 22.56
CA THR A 195 -6.55 7.65 22.76
C THR A 195 -7.38 7.68 24.04
N PRO A 196 -8.20 6.65 24.34
CA PRO A 196 -8.91 6.56 25.60
C PRO A 196 -8.00 6.59 26.85
N ASP A 197 -6.71 6.22 26.69
CA ASP A 197 -5.71 6.24 27.78
C ASP A 197 -4.89 7.55 27.82
N GLY A 198 -5.21 8.50 26.96
CA GLY A 198 -4.52 9.78 26.86
C GLY A 198 -3.72 9.94 25.55
N ARG A 199 -2.93 11.01 25.50
CA ARG A 199 -2.16 11.39 24.32
C ARG A 199 -0.88 10.58 24.20
N LEU A 200 -0.70 9.90 23.05
CA LEU A 200 0.47 9.07 22.77
C LEU A 200 1.64 9.91 22.28
N PRO A 201 2.82 9.86 22.93
CA PRO A 201 3.99 10.55 22.46
C PRO A 201 4.52 9.92 21.15
N ASN A 202 5.24 10.70 20.35
CA ASN A 202 5.93 10.24 19.13
C ASN A 202 4.98 9.66 18.06
N THR A 203 3.73 10.13 17.99
CA THR A 203 2.76 9.75 16.96
C THR A 203 2.38 10.91 16.03
N ASN A 204 3.07 12.05 16.18
CA ASN A 204 2.90 13.17 15.26
C ASN A 204 3.67 12.93 13.96
N TYR A 205 3.14 13.48 12.87
CA TYR A 205 3.78 13.43 11.55
C TYR A 205 3.37 14.62 10.69
N ARG A 206 4.16 14.87 9.65
CA ARG A 206 3.90 15.91 8.67
C ARG A 206 4.20 15.41 7.28
N ASN A 207 3.31 15.71 6.34
CA ASN A 207 3.56 15.42 4.93
C ASN A 207 3.17 16.58 4.02
N ASN A 208 3.72 16.59 2.82
CA ASN A 208 3.32 17.50 1.75
C ASN A 208 3.52 16.83 0.40
N SER A 209 2.70 17.23 -0.58
CA SER A 209 2.84 16.78 -1.95
C SER A 209 2.67 17.92 -2.94
N GLN A 210 3.30 17.80 -4.11
CA GLN A 210 3.13 18.69 -5.25
C GLN A 210 3.12 17.84 -6.52
N GLY A 211 2.31 18.24 -7.49
CA GLY A 211 2.23 17.55 -8.77
C GLY A 211 1.87 18.46 -9.93
N VAL A 212 2.36 18.10 -11.10
CA VAL A 212 2.03 18.74 -12.38
C VAL A 212 1.80 17.66 -13.42
N TRP A 213 0.75 17.82 -14.19
CA TRP A 213 0.52 17.07 -15.42
C TRP A 213 0.40 18.06 -16.59
N LEU A 214 1.07 17.74 -17.69
CA LEU A 214 0.96 18.45 -18.96
C LEU A 214 0.69 17.43 -20.05
N GLY A 215 -0.42 17.58 -20.77
CA GLY A 215 -0.81 16.72 -21.87
C GLY A 215 -0.97 17.51 -23.16
N TYR A 216 -0.78 16.82 -24.29
CA TYR A 216 -1.07 17.36 -25.60
C TYR A 216 -1.71 16.30 -26.49
N ASN A 217 -2.91 16.60 -26.99
CA ASN A 217 -3.69 15.74 -27.85
C ASN A 217 -3.74 16.33 -29.27
N SER A 218 -3.30 15.55 -30.26
CA SER A 218 -3.28 15.96 -31.67
C SER A 218 -3.70 14.78 -32.57
N GLY A 219 -4.94 14.80 -33.03
CA GLY A 219 -5.50 13.68 -33.80
C GLY A 219 -5.47 12.38 -33.01
N ASN A 220 -4.78 11.39 -33.53
CA ASN A 220 -4.64 10.07 -32.90
C ASN A 220 -3.50 10.00 -31.87
N HIS A 221 -2.75 11.09 -31.66
CA HIS A 221 -1.57 11.13 -30.81
C HIS A 221 -1.86 11.83 -29.49
N ARG A 222 -1.42 11.26 -28.39
CA ARG A 222 -1.52 11.83 -27.03
C ARG A 222 -0.14 11.77 -26.37
N PHE A 223 0.33 12.91 -25.91
CA PHE A 223 1.58 13.05 -25.18
C PHE A 223 1.28 13.47 -23.76
N GLY A 224 2.02 12.98 -22.79
CA GLY A 224 1.88 13.35 -21.40
C GLY A 224 3.23 13.48 -20.69
N LEU A 225 3.33 14.46 -19.80
CA LEU A 225 4.42 14.68 -18.87
C LEU A 225 3.86 14.78 -17.46
N SER A 226 4.33 13.95 -16.55
CA SER A 226 3.99 13.94 -15.13
C SER A 226 5.21 14.29 -14.29
N LEU A 227 5.05 15.23 -13.39
CA LEU A 227 6.04 15.60 -12.37
C LEU A 227 5.35 15.50 -11.02
N ASP A 228 5.86 14.74 -10.10
CA ASP A 228 5.28 14.67 -8.77
C ASP A 228 6.32 14.47 -7.67
N ARG A 229 6.02 15.00 -6.49
CA ARG A 229 6.84 14.91 -5.29
C ARG A 229 5.95 14.68 -4.07
N TYR A 230 6.36 13.78 -3.20
CA TYR A 230 5.74 13.56 -1.90
C TYR A 230 6.83 13.49 -0.83
N ARG A 231 6.62 14.13 0.32
CA ARG A 231 7.54 14.10 1.45
C ARG A 231 6.79 13.84 2.75
N LEU A 232 7.32 12.93 3.57
CA LEU A 232 6.85 12.60 4.92
C LEU A 232 8.00 12.78 5.93
N ALA A 233 7.67 13.35 7.09
CA ALA A 233 8.51 13.33 8.29
C ALA A 233 7.71 12.67 9.41
N THR A 234 8.29 11.67 10.07
CA THR A 234 7.61 10.88 11.10
C THR A 234 8.61 10.31 12.09
N GLN A 235 8.11 9.73 13.17
CA GLN A 235 8.90 9.06 14.19
C GLN A 235 8.16 7.84 14.73
N THR A 236 8.91 6.94 15.37
CA THR A 236 8.35 5.65 15.84
C THR A 236 7.74 5.82 17.23
N TYR A 237 6.49 5.41 17.35
CA TYR A 237 5.86 5.11 18.62
C TYR A 237 6.44 3.82 19.21
N TYR A 238 6.67 3.79 20.51
CA TYR A 238 7.05 2.58 21.27
C TYR A 238 6.42 2.61 22.66
N GLU A 239 6.18 1.44 23.19
CA GLU A 239 5.80 1.26 24.60
C GLU A 239 7.02 0.79 25.41
N ASP A 240 7.22 1.36 26.58
CA ASP A 240 8.26 0.98 27.54
C ASP A 240 7.63 0.70 28.91
N PRO A 241 6.84 -0.41 29.02
CA PRO A 241 6.09 -0.73 30.23
C PRO A 241 6.99 -1.00 31.44
N ASP A 242 8.24 -1.43 31.20
CA ASP A 242 9.18 -1.83 32.24
C ASP A 242 10.18 -0.70 32.57
N GLY A 243 10.14 0.43 31.86
CA GLY A 243 11.11 1.52 32.00
C GLY A 243 12.54 1.11 31.68
N SER A 244 12.72 0.14 30.77
CA SER A 244 14.02 -0.44 30.43
C SER A 244 14.89 0.46 29.55
N TYR A 245 14.29 1.45 28.90
CA TYR A 245 14.99 2.39 28.06
C TYR A 245 15.24 3.72 28.78
N GLU A 246 16.50 4.10 28.92
CA GLU A 246 16.87 5.49 29.34
C GLU A 246 16.67 6.47 28.16
N ALA A 247 16.81 6.00 26.92
CA ALA A 247 16.46 6.71 25.71
C ALA A 247 16.03 5.75 24.62
N PHE A 248 14.93 6.06 23.94
CA PHE A 248 14.50 5.40 22.73
C PHE A 248 13.99 6.46 21.75
N SER A 249 14.59 6.53 20.57
CA SER A 249 14.17 7.46 19.53
C SER A 249 14.50 6.87 18.16
N VAL A 250 13.48 6.61 17.37
CA VAL A 250 13.62 6.20 15.97
C VAL A 250 12.85 7.20 15.12
N LYS A 251 13.56 7.96 14.29
CA LYS A 251 13.02 9.07 13.49
C LYS A 251 13.29 8.86 12.02
N ILE A 252 12.34 9.27 11.22
CA ILE A 252 12.48 9.44 9.77
C ILE A 252 12.23 10.92 9.46
N PRO A 253 13.24 11.79 9.58
CA PRO A 253 13.08 13.22 9.34
C PRO A 253 12.74 13.56 7.89
N LYS A 254 13.08 12.63 6.98
CA LYS A 254 12.82 12.76 5.56
C LYS A 254 12.58 11.39 4.94
N LEU A 255 11.39 11.21 4.38
CA LEU A 255 11.06 10.16 3.42
C LEU A 255 10.41 10.85 2.23
N GLU A 256 11.08 10.85 1.09
CA GLU A 256 10.70 11.66 -0.07
C GLU A 256 10.74 10.84 -1.33
N ARG A 257 9.69 10.95 -2.15
CA ARG A 257 9.62 10.42 -3.51
C ARG A 257 9.50 11.60 -4.47
N GLU A 258 10.32 11.59 -5.50
CA GLU A 258 10.27 12.48 -6.65
C GLU A 258 10.18 11.64 -7.91
N LYS A 259 9.31 12.01 -8.85
CA LYS A 259 9.10 11.25 -10.07
C LYS A 259 8.89 12.18 -11.26
N VAL A 260 9.48 11.80 -12.38
CA VAL A 260 9.23 12.35 -13.71
C VAL A 260 8.79 11.20 -14.60
N GLY A 261 7.62 11.33 -15.24
CA GLY A 261 7.09 10.32 -16.15
C GLY A 261 6.68 10.94 -17.47
N VAL A 262 6.94 10.26 -18.56
CA VAL A 262 6.48 10.61 -19.91
C VAL A 262 5.60 9.51 -20.44
N PHE A 263 4.57 9.89 -21.21
CA PHE A 263 3.58 9.00 -21.77
C PHE A 263 3.34 9.37 -23.23
N TYR A 264 3.19 8.36 -24.07
CA TYR A 264 2.78 8.52 -25.44
C TYR A 264 1.80 7.43 -25.82
N ASP A 265 0.63 7.82 -26.28
CA ASP A 265 -0.37 6.93 -26.85
C ASP A 265 -0.65 7.33 -28.29
N THR A 266 -0.80 6.34 -29.16
CA THR A 266 -1.30 6.57 -30.50
C THR A 266 -2.32 5.52 -30.90
N ASP A 267 -3.48 5.97 -31.39
CA ASP A 267 -4.45 5.11 -32.01
C ASP A 267 -4.02 4.87 -33.46
N VAL A 268 -4.06 3.60 -33.89
CA VAL A 268 -3.61 3.15 -35.20
C VAL A 268 -4.81 2.69 -36.02
N ASP A 269 -4.96 3.21 -37.22
CA ASP A 269 -6.00 2.79 -38.18
C ASP A 269 -5.50 1.57 -39.00
N GLY A 270 -5.17 0.48 -38.29
CA GLY A 270 -4.72 -0.77 -38.88
C GLY A 270 -5.79 -1.85 -38.76
N ASP A 271 -5.71 -2.88 -39.60
CA ASP A 271 -6.65 -3.99 -39.57
C ASP A 271 -6.71 -4.70 -38.22
N TYR A 272 -5.52 -4.92 -37.61
CA TYR A 272 -5.37 -5.63 -36.35
C TYR A 272 -4.78 -4.74 -35.25
N LEU A 273 -3.71 -4.02 -35.49
CA LEU A 273 -3.08 -3.13 -34.52
C LEU A 273 -3.94 -1.87 -34.33
N LYS A 274 -4.43 -1.63 -33.11
CA LYS A 274 -5.36 -0.56 -32.77
C LYS A 274 -4.71 0.55 -31.96
N LYS A 275 -3.76 0.21 -31.08
CA LYS A 275 -3.13 1.19 -30.22
C LYS A 275 -1.69 0.81 -29.91
N ILE A 276 -0.83 1.80 -29.80
CA ILE A 276 0.51 1.68 -29.22
C ILE A 276 0.57 2.61 -28.01
N HIS A 277 1.09 2.10 -26.90
CA HIS A 277 1.37 2.83 -25.69
C HIS A 277 2.86 2.74 -25.39
N PHE A 278 3.45 3.86 -25.06
CA PHE A 278 4.81 3.96 -24.57
C PHE A 278 4.82 4.80 -23.31
N ASP A 279 5.49 4.34 -22.27
CA ASP A 279 5.79 5.12 -21.09
C ASP A 279 7.25 4.94 -20.65
N ALA A 280 7.79 6.00 -20.05
CA ALA A 280 9.08 5.95 -19.40
C ALA A 280 9.06 6.85 -18.18
N TYR A 281 9.75 6.45 -17.11
CA TYR A 281 9.87 7.28 -15.92
C TYR A 281 11.20 7.12 -15.21
N GLU A 282 11.57 8.18 -14.49
CA GLU A 282 12.61 8.16 -13.48
C GLU A 282 12.00 8.53 -12.13
N GLN A 283 12.29 7.75 -11.10
CA GLN A 283 11.84 7.96 -9.74
C GLN A 283 13.02 7.92 -8.78
N THR A 284 13.04 8.84 -7.84
CA THR A 284 13.97 8.84 -6.72
C THR A 284 13.21 8.71 -5.41
N ILE A 285 13.61 7.77 -4.55
CA ILE A 285 13.13 7.67 -3.18
C ILE A 285 14.32 7.89 -2.24
N GLN A 286 14.20 8.89 -1.34
CA GLN A 286 15.24 9.24 -0.36
C GLN A 286 14.70 9.04 1.04
N ARG A 287 15.50 8.41 1.92
CA ARG A 287 15.17 8.27 3.33
C ARG A 287 16.36 8.69 4.19
N GLN A 288 16.08 9.50 5.20
CA GLN A 288 16.95 9.74 6.34
C GLN A 288 16.38 8.99 7.53
N PHE A 289 17.20 8.21 8.20
CA PHE A 289 16.80 7.39 9.34
C PHE A 289 17.78 7.62 10.47
N ALA A 290 17.27 8.09 11.61
CA ALA A 290 18.05 8.33 12.82
C ALA A 290 17.51 7.47 13.95
N ASN A 291 18.38 6.72 14.60
CA ASN A 291 18.06 5.81 15.70
C ASN A 291 18.96 6.07 16.89
N GLU A 292 18.37 6.17 18.09
CA GLU A 292 19.07 6.26 19.36
C GLU A 292 18.39 5.37 20.39
N VAL A 293 19.12 4.40 20.92
CA VAL A 293 18.64 3.51 21.97
C VAL A 293 19.68 3.44 23.09
N LYS A 294 19.26 3.71 24.32
CA LYS A 294 20.09 3.60 25.52
C LYS A 294 19.38 2.79 26.59
N THR A 295 20.05 1.73 27.04
CA THR A 295 19.55 0.84 28.08
C THR A 295 20.59 0.61 29.15
N THR A 296 20.17 0.46 30.40
CA THR A 296 21.04 0.05 31.52
C THR A 296 20.43 -1.21 32.15
N GLN A 297 21.19 -2.26 32.22
CA GLN A 297 20.73 -3.54 32.77
C GLN A 297 21.66 -4.00 33.88
N PRO A 298 21.13 -4.47 35.04
CA PRO A 298 21.91 -5.11 36.07
C PRO A 298 22.64 -6.34 35.52
N VAL A 299 23.89 -6.54 35.94
CA VAL A 299 24.70 -7.70 35.59
C VAL A 299 25.13 -8.39 36.86
N PRO A 300 24.94 -9.70 37.03
CA PRO A 300 25.34 -10.46 38.22
C PRO A 300 26.87 -10.63 38.27
N SER A 301 27.62 -9.57 38.34
CA SER A 301 29.05 -9.54 38.38
C SER A 301 29.50 -8.36 39.27
N PRO A 302 30.25 -8.59 40.34
CA PRO A 302 30.79 -7.51 41.20
C PRO A 302 31.67 -6.49 40.43
N MET A 303 32.28 -6.96 39.33
CA MET A 303 33.17 -6.15 38.50
C MET A 303 32.41 -5.26 37.50
N ILE A 304 31.15 -5.58 37.21
CA ILE A 304 30.33 -4.86 36.19
C ILE A 304 29.14 -4.15 36.85
N GLN A 305 28.44 -4.84 37.76
CA GLN A 305 27.23 -4.45 38.51
C GLN A 305 26.07 -4.08 37.59
N ALA A 306 26.24 -3.11 36.70
CA ALA A 306 25.32 -2.75 35.66
C ALA A 306 26.06 -2.40 34.36
N LEU A 307 25.45 -2.70 33.22
CA LEU A 307 25.98 -2.37 31.89
C LEU A 307 25.03 -1.42 31.18
N THR A 308 25.51 -0.23 30.87
CA THR A 308 24.82 0.73 30.00
C THR A 308 25.29 0.52 28.58
N VAL A 309 24.36 0.28 27.67
CA VAL A 309 24.58 0.21 26.22
C VAL A 309 23.87 1.37 25.57
N HIS A 310 24.59 2.16 24.77
CA HIS A 310 24.08 3.30 24.05
C HIS A 310 24.41 3.15 22.57
N ASN A 311 23.39 2.95 21.76
CA ASN A 311 23.48 2.82 20.31
C ASN A 311 22.92 4.06 19.64
N LYS A 312 23.68 4.61 18.69
CA LYS A 312 23.22 5.66 17.77
C LYS A 312 23.52 5.24 16.34
N THR A 313 22.57 5.42 15.45
CA THR A 313 22.74 5.14 14.02
C THR A 313 22.08 6.24 13.22
N ASP A 314 22.78 6.73 12.21
CA ASP A 314 22.27 7.64 11.18
C ASP A 314 22.47 6.99 9.82
N THR A 315 21.40 6.86 9.05
CA THR A 315 21.41 6.21 7.74
C THR A 315 20.72 7.07 6.70
N HIS A 316 21.38 7.23 5.56
CA HIS A 316 20.86 7.91 4.38
C HIS A 316 20.77 6.92 3.23
N ASP A 317 19.57 6.66 2.77
CA ASP A 317 19.30 5.80 1.64
C ASP A 317 18.78 6.62 0.47
N LYS A 318 19.25 6.29 -0.73
CA LYS A 318 18.73 6.85 -1.97
C LYS A 318 18.58 5.76 -3.00
N GLN A 319 17.34 5.54 -3.44
CA GLN A 319 17.03 4.65 -4.56
C GLN A 319 16.71 5.47 -5.80
N TYR A 320 17.24 5.05 -6.91
CA TYR A 320 16.92 5.52 -8.26
C TYR A 320 16.24 4.38 -8.99
N THR A 321 15.09 4.63 -9.57
CA THR A 321 14.35 3.69 -10.42
C THR A 321 14.15 4.32 -11.78
N GLN A 322 14.54 3.63 -12.83
CA GLN A 322 14.29 4.00 -14.24
C GLN A 322 13.55 2.85 -14.91
N ALA A 323 12.51 3.15 -15.65
CA ALA A 323 11.79 2.13 -16.40
C ALA A 323 11.26 2.67 -17.72
N VAL A 324 11.14 1.76 -18.67
CA VAL A 324 10.56 1.99 -20.00
C VAL A 324 9.64 0.84 -20.33
N THR A 325 8.42 1.16 -20.78
CA THR A 325 7.42 0.18 -21.22
C THR A 325 6.96 0.50 -22.64
N LEU A 326 6.91 -0.51 -23.49
CA LEU A 326 6.25 -0.45 -24.79
C LEU A 326 5.15 -1.48 -24.85
N GLN A 327 3.97 -1.09 -25.29
CA GLN A 327 2.79 -1.93 -25.32
C GLN A 327 2.00 -1.74 -26.62
N SER A 328 1.46 -2.82 -27.16
CA SER A 328 0.66 -2.81 -28.37
C SER A 328 -0.66 -3.54 -28.12
N HIS A 329 -1.75 -2.98 -28.62
CA HIS A 329 -3.09 -3.52 -28.54
C HIS A 329 -3.56 -3.94 -29.92
N PHE A 330 -4.05 -5.16 -30.01
CA PHE A 330 -4.53 -5.76 -31.24
C PHE A 330 -5.98 -6.22 -31.07
N SER A 331 -6.83 -5.87 -32.04
CA SER A 331 -8.14 -6.46 -32.21
C SER A 331 -8.05 -7.53 -33.29
N LEU A 332 -8.15 -8.78 -32.90
CA LEU A 332 -7.94 -9.92 -33.80
C LEU A 332 -9.31 -10.54 -34.20
N PRO A 333 -9.35 -11.32 -35.29
CA PRO A 333 -10.59 -12.02 -35.68
C PRO A 333 -11.17 -12.90 -34.56
N ALA A 334 -12.48 -13.18 -34.66
CA ALA A 334 -13.24 -13.97 -33.69
C ALA A 334 -13.28 -13.38 -32.26
N ASN A 335 -13.42 -12.06 -32.16
CA ASN A 335 -13.56 -11.31 -30.89
C ASN A 335 -12.41 -11.56 -29.92
N ASN A 336 -11.18 -11.43 -30.39
CA ASN A 336 -9.96 -11.51 -29.60
C ASN A 336 -9.35 -10.12 -29.45
N GLU A 337 -9.13 -9.68 -28.22
CA GLU A 337 -8.39 -8.47 -27.87
C GLU A 337 -7.06 -8.88 -27.24
N LEU A 338 -5.95 -8.65 -27.96
CA LEU A 338 -4.61 -9.04 -27.53
C LEU A 338 -3.80 -7.81 -27.14
N VAL A 339 -3.26 -7.82 -25.94
CA VAL A 339 -2.26 -6.85 -25.45
C VAL A 339 -0.92 -7.55 -25.34
N THR A 340 0.13 -6.98 -25.94
CA THR A 340 1.52 -7.44 -25.79
C THR A 340 2.40 -6.31 -25.35
N GLY A 341 3.49 -6.61 -24.66
CA GLY A 341 4.43 -5.58 -24.28
C GLY A 341 5.77 -6.08 -23.80
N ALA A 342 6.69 -5.12 -23.71
CA ALA A 342 8.03 -5.29 -23.19
C ALA A 342 8.33 -4.19 -22.17
N GLN A 343 9.00 -4.53 -21.09
CA GLN A 343 9.40 -3.60 -20.05
C GLN A 343 10.85 -3.83 -19.66
N TYR A 344 11.59 -2.74 -19.51
CA TYR A 344 12.91 -2.71 -18.85
C TYR A 344 12.79 -1.81 -17.62
N LYS A 345 13.30 -2.30 -16.48
CA LYS A 345 13.39 -1.54 -15.22
C LYS A 345 14.76 -1.74 -14.59
N GLN A 346 15.32 -0.66 -14.07
CA GLN A 346 16.56 -0.68 -13.29
C GLN A 346 16.34 0.08 -11.99
N ASP A 347 16.64 -0.59 -10.88
CA ASP A 347 16.71 -0.01 -9.54
C ASP A 347 18.18 0.05 -9.11
N ARG A 348 18.61 1.19 -8.54
CA ARG A 348 19.92 1.37 -7.91
C ARG A 348 19.73 1.95 -6.52
N VAL A 349 20.31 1.32 -5.51
CA VAL A 349 20.25 1.76 -4.11
C VAL A 349 21.64 2.12 -3.62
N ASN A 350 21.76 3.34 -3.10
CA ASN A 350 22.95 3.84 -2.42
C ASN A 350 22.60 4.06 -0.95
N GLN A 351 23.34 3.44 -0.04
CA GLN A 351 23.18 3.58 1.40
C GLN A 351 24.47 4.07 2.04
N ARG A 352 24.35 5.09 2.88
CA ARG A 352 25.43 5.53 3.77
C ARG A 352 24.93 5.41 5.20
N SER A 353 25.69 4.76 6.07
CA SER A 353 25.35 4.61 7.47
C SER A 353 26.55 4.96 8.36
N GLY A 354 26.29 5.68 9.44
CA GLY A 354 27.21 5.91 10.54
C GLY A 354 26.62 5.41 11.84
N GLY A 355 27.37 4.65 12.60
CA GLY A 355 26.94 4.10 13.86
C GLY A 355 27.93 4.39 15.00
N MET A 356 27.42 4.48 16.22
CA MET A 356 28.18 4.53 17.47
C MET A 356 27.53 3.59 18.48
N THR A 357 28.29 2.67 19.00
CA THR A 357 27.91 1.83 20.14
C THR A 357 28.86 2.08 21.29
N SER A 358 28.32 2.53 22.44
CA SER A 358 29.07 2.72 23.67
C SER A 358 28.58 1.73 24.72
N SER A 359 29.50 0.97 25.33
CA SER A 359 29.21 0.04 26.43
C SER A 359 30.02 0.48 27.67
N LYS A 360 29.31 0.79 28.76
CA LYS A 360 29.95 1.24 30.01
C LYS A 360 29.40 0.47 31.20
N SER A 361 30.30 -0.10 32.03
CA SER A 361 29.90 -0.69 33.31
C SER A 361 29.79 0.38 34.39
N LEU A 362 28.94 0.13 35.38
CA LEU A 362 28.80 1.03 36.55
C LEU A 362 30.13 1.20 37.27
N THR A 363 30.93 0.16 37.33
CA THR A 363 32.26 0.16 38.01
C THR A 363 33.38 0.77 37.15
N GLY A 364 33.13 1.06 35.87
CA GLY A 364 34.17 1.50 34.94
C GLY A 364 35.02 0.39 34.35
N PHE A 365 34.82 -0.88 34.75
CA PHE A 365 35.60 -2.03 34.24
C PHE A 365 35.41 -2.23 32.74
N ILE A 366 34.21 -1.95 32.23
CA ILE A 366 33.91 -1.89 30.79
C ILE A 366 33.75 -0.41 30.44
N ASN A 367 34.54 0.07 29.48
CA ASN A 367 34.38 1.37 28.86
C ASN A 367 34.85 1.27 27.41
N LYS A 368 33.93 0.85 26.56
CA LYS A 368 34.20 0.56 25.13
C LYS A 368 33.30 1.44 24.27
N GLU A 369 33.88 2.10 23.29
CA GLU A 369 33.16 2.80 22.23
C GLU A 369 33.59 2.23 20.90
N THR A 370 32.62 1.89 20.07
CA THR A 370 32.80 1.44 18.70
C THR A 370 32.07 2.39 17.77
N ARG A 371 32.76 2.90 16.76
CA ARG A 371 32.16 3.69 15.68
C ARG A 371 32.24 2.91 14.37
N THR A 372 31.16 2.91 13.61
CA THR A 372 31.07 2.24 12.33
C THR A 372 30.73 3.23 11.23
N ARG A 373 31.24 2.98 10.04
CA ARG A 373 30.83 3.67 8.81
C ARG A 373 30.70 2.63 7.71
N SER A 374 29.64 2.71 6.94
CA SER A 374 29.43 1.84 5.77
C SER A 374 28.87 2.63 4.59
N TYR A 375 29.23 2.16 3.40
CA TYR A 375 28.68 2.63 2.14
C TYR A 375 28.39 1.42 1.27
N TYR A 376 27.13 1.21 0.94
CA TYR A 376 26.67 0.13 0.08
C TYR A 376 26.06 0.71 -1.18
N GLU A 377 26.38 0.08 -2.30
CA GLU A 377 25.75 0.35 -3.60
C GLU A 377 25.35 -0.98 -4.23
N SER A 378 24.09 -1.08 -4.60
CA SER A 378 23.51 -2.26 -5.20
C SER A 378 22.56 -1.90 -6.32
N GLU A 379 22.39 -2.78 -7.29
CA GLU A 379 21.53 -2.59 -8.44
C GLU A 379 20.76 -3.85 -8.77
N GLN A 380 19.54 -3.66 -9.28
CA GLN A 380 18.70 -4.72 -9.82
C GLN A 380 18.17 -4.30 -11.18
N SER A 381 18.34 -5.14 -12.18
CA SER A 381 17.80 -4.95 -13.54
C SER A 381 16.78 -6.02 -13.84
N THR A 382 15.64 -5.61 -14.38
CA THR A 382 14.55 -6.50 -14.78
C THR A 382 14.19 -6.24 -16.24
N VAL A 383 14.23 -7.28 -17.06
CA VAL A 383 13.64 -7.31 -18.40
C VAL A 383 12.42 -8.20 -18.35
N SER A 384 11.35 -7.83 -19.00
CA SER A 384 10.19 -8.71 -19.10
C SER A 384 9.40 -8.51 -20.40
N LEU A 385 8.82 -9.61 -20.86
CA LEU A 385 7.89 -9.65 -21.99
C LEU A 385 6.55 -10.20 -21.48
N PHE A 386 5.45 -9.60 -21.91
CA PHE A 386 4.12 -10.05 -21.50
C PHE A 386 3.11 -10.03 -22.67
N ALA A 387 2.11 -10.88 -22.53
CA ALA A 387 0.95 -10.91 -23.41
C ALA A 387 -0.29 -11.29 -22.59
N GLN A 388 -1.42 -10.67 -22.91
CA GLN A 388 -2.74 -11.06 -22.42
C GLN A 388 -3.74 -11.01 -23.57
N ASN A 389 -4.56 -12.03 -23.67
CA ASN A 389 -5.62 -12.12 -24.68
C ASN A 389 -6.98 -12.31 -24.00
N ASP A 390 -7.93 -11.46 -24.35
CA ASP A 390 -9.34 -11.57 -23.98
C ASP A 390 -10.10 -12.10 -25.18
N TRP A 391 -10.63 -13.32 -25.08
CA TRP A 391 -11.34 -14.01 -26.16
C TRP A 391 -12.80 -14.26 -25.81
N GLN A 392 -13.69 -13.52 -26.45
CA GLN A 392 -15.12 -13.82 -26.40
C GLN A 392 -15.45 -14.96 -27.37
N PHE A 393 -15.32 -16.20 -26.90
CA PHE A 393 -15.50 -17.39 -27.73
C PHE A 393 -16.96 -17.82 -27.92
N ALA A 394 -17.88 -17.23 -27.13
CA ALA A 394 -19.34 -17.42 -27.27
C ALA A 394 -20.06 -16.16 -26.74
N ASP A 395 -21.34 -16.01 -27.03
CA ASP A 395 -22.12 -14.77 -26.74
C ASP A 395 -22.01 -14.24 -25.33
N HIS A 396 -21.88 -15.11 -24.35
CA HIS A 396 -21.82 -14.72 -22.92
C HIS A 396 -20.55 -15.20 -22.21
N TRP A 397 -19.57 -15.73 -22.95
CA TRP A 397 -18.39 -16.31 -22.40
C TRP A 397 -17.14 -15.58 -22.89
N THR A 398 -16.35 -15.10 -21.94
CA THR A 398 -15.03 -14.52 -22.22
C THR A 398 -13.96 -15.31 -21.49
N TRP A 399 -12.92 -15.70 -22.22
CA TRP A 399 -11.74 -16.35 -21.66
C TRP A 399 -10.55 -15.41 -21.78
N THR A 400 -9.99 -15.03 -20.63
CA THR A 400 -8.75 -14.24 -20.54
C THR A 400 -7.57 -15.15 -20.25
N MET A 401 -6.50 -15.00 -21.01
CA MET A 401 -5.25 -15.75 -20.84
C MET A 401 -4.08 -14.78 -20.82
N GLY A 402 -3.19 -14.93 -19.86
CA GLY A 402 -2.01 -14.08 -19.72
C GLY A 402 -0.73 -14.86 -19.46
N VAL A 403 0.39 -14.34 -19.95
CA VAL A 403 1.74 -14.85 -19.72
C VAL A 403 2.74 -13.71 -19.60
N ARG A 404 3.68 -13.84 -18.68
CA ARG A 404 4.83 -12.94 -18.59
C ARG A 404 6.10 -13.71 -18.29
N GLN A 405 7.16 -13.41 -19.00
CA GLN A 405 8.50 -13.92 -18.79
C GLN A 405 9.35 -12.81 -18.17
N TYR A 406 10.05 -13.15 -17.08
CA TYR A 406 11.00 -12.26 -16.38
C TYR A 406 12.44 -12.75 -16.55
N TRP A 407 13.38 -11.80 -16.59
CA TRP A 407 14.82 -11.99 -16.41
C TRP A 407 15.29 -10.91 -15.45
N LEU A 408 15.83 -11.34 -14.29
CA LEU A 408 16.28 -10.44 -13.23
C LEU A 408 17.76 -10.69 -12.92
N SER A 409 18.46 -9.61 -12.61
CA SER A 409 19.84 -9.66 -12.16
C SER A 409 20.05 -8.61 -11.07
N SER A 410 20.55 -9.04 -9.91
CA SER A 410 20.86 -8.20 -8.76
C SER A 410 22.33 -8.29 -8.43
N LYS A 411 22.97 -7.18 -8.04
CA LYS A 411 24.39 -7.12 -7.71
C LYS A 411 24.64 -6.14 -6.56
N LEU A 412 25.50 -6.55 -5.64
CA LEU A 412 26.20 -5.64 -4.72
C LEU A 412 27.47 -5.14 -5.42
N THR A 413 27.44 -3.90 -5.91
CA THR A 413 28.56 -3.32 -6.70
C THR A 413 29.62 -2.72 -5.79
N ARG A 414 29.22 -2.29 -4.57
CA ARG A 414 30.10 -1.75 -3.56
C ARG A 414 29.59 -2.04 -2.14
N GLY A 415 30.48 -2.51 -1.28
CA GLY A 415 30.15 -2.90 0.10
C GLY A 415 31.24 -2.46 1.08
N ASP A 416 31.61 -1.16 1.10
CA ASP A 416 32.67 -0.65 1.97
C ASP A 416 32.18 -0.53 3.40
N GLY A 417 32.96 -1.01 4.36
CA GLY A 417 32.66 -0.89 5.78
C GLY A 417 33.93 -0.78 6.62
N VAL A 418 33.88 0.02 7.68
CA VAL A 418 34.96 0.18 8.63
C VAL A 418 34.43 0.37 10.05
N SER A 419 35.10 -0.29 11.00
CA SER A 419 34.83 -0.18 12.42
C SER A 419 36.05 0.34 13.17
N TYR A 420 35.85 1.26 14.09
CA TYR A 420 36.86 1.88 14.96
C TYR A 420 36.54 1.52 16.40
N THR A 421 37.43 0.80 17.07
CA THR A 421 37.25 0.44 18.49
C THR A 421 38.57 0.59 19.20
N ALA A 422 38.65 1.44 20.23
CA ALA A 422 39.85 1.63 21.06
C ALA A 422 41.13 1.89 20.25
N GLY A 423 41.04 2.69 19.18
CA GLY A 423 42.14 2.99 18.27
C GLY A 423 42.45 1.93 17.21
N ILE A 424 41.74 0.80 17.22
CA ILE A 424 41.89 -0.28 16.23
C ILE A 424 40.88 -0.02 15.11
N ILE A 425 41.35 -0.12 13.87
CA ILE A 425 40.53 -0.03 12.67
C ILE A 425 40.35 -1.46 12.16
N SER A 426 39.12 -1.88 11.96
CA SER A 426 38.78 -3.19 11.38
C SER A 426 37.98 -2.98 10.10
N ASP A 427 38.33 -3.72 9.05
CA ASP A 427 37.54 -3.79 7.83
C ASP A 427 36.27 -4.61 8.07
N THR A 428 35.12 -4.03 7.75
CA THR A 428 33.78 -4.66 7.85
C THR A 428 33.11 -4.62 6.48
N SER A 429 33.87 -4.52 5.41
CA SER A 429 33.37 -4.49 4.05
C SER A 429 32.67 -5.80 3.69
N LEU A 430 31.61 -5.71 2.89
CA LEU A 430 30.91 -6.87 2.33
C LEU A 430 31.55 -7.28 1.01
N ALA A 431 31.63 -8.57 0.77
CA ALA A 431 32.05 -9.10 -0.52
C ALA A 431 31.06 -8.69 -1.62
N ARG A 432 31.53 -8.56 -2.83
CA ARG A 432 30.66 -8.37 -4.00
C ARG A 432 29.91 -9.65 -4.28
N GLU A 433 28.60 -9.54 -4.32
CA GLU A 433 27.67 -10.65 -4.50
C GLU A 433 26.75 -10.36 -5.67
N SER A 434 26.17 -11.41 -6.26
CA SER A 434 25.17 -11.31 -7.31
C SER A 434 24.17 -12.44 -7.20
N ALA A 435 22.92 -12.13 -7.55
CA ALA A 435 21.82 -13.08 -7.65
C ALA A 435 21.09 -12.83 -8.98
N SER A 436 20.62 -13.88 -9.61
CA SER A 436 19.83 -13.78 -10.84
C SER A 436 18.73 -14.83 -10.85
N ASP A 437 17.64 -14.50 -11.53
CA ASP A 437 16.51 -15.40 -11.69
C ASP A 437 15.83 -15.16 -13.04
N HIS A 438 15.08 -16.18 -13.49
CA HIS A 438 14.20 -16.08 -14.65
C HIS A 438 12.95 -16.90 -14.38
N GLU A 439 11.79 -16.30 -14.57
CA GLU A 439 10.52 -16.92 -14.23
C GLU A 439 9.46 -16.60 -15.27
N MET A 440 8.61 -17.58 -15.55
CA MET A 440 7.42 -17.42 -16.37
C MET A 440 6.18 -17.58 -15.49
N VAL A 441 5.36 -16.54 -15.44
CA VAL A 441 4.09 -16.57 -14.73
C VAL A 441 2.91 -16.55 -15.71
N THR A 442 1.85 -17.26 -15.36
CA THR A 442 0.64 -17.37 -16.16
C THR A 442 -0.60 -16.99 -15.38
N SER A 443 -1.61 -16.54 -16.09
CA SER A 443 -2.96 -16.33 -15.54
C SER A 443 -4.01 -16.78 -16.55
N THR A 444 -5.15 -17.22 -16.03
CA THR A 444 -6.32 -17.50 -16.82
C THR A 444 -7.58 -17.20 -16.04
N SER A 445 -8.59 -16.66 -16.71
CA SER A 445 -9.91 -16.46 -16.12
C SER A 445 -11.01 -16.73 -17.12
N LEU A 446 -12.13 -17.20 -16.61
CA LEU A 446 -13.34 -17.44 -17.36
C LEU A 446 -14.46 -16.58 -16.76
N ARG A 447 -15.12 -15.78 -17.60
CA ARG A 447 -16.23 -14.93 -17.22
C ARG A 447 -17.50 -15.37 -17.98
N TYR A 448 -18.61 -15.39 -17.24
CA TYR A 448 -19.94 -15.68 -17.78
C TYR A 448 -20.91 -14.54 -17.46
N SER A 449 -21.51 -13.94 -18.49
CA SER A 449 -22.43 -12.79 -18.41
C SER A 449 -23.81 -13.10 -19.03
N GLY A 450 -24.25 -14.36 -19.04
CA GLY A 450 -25.52 -14.79 -19.65
C GLY A 450 -26.74 -14.65 -18.72
N PHE A 451 -26.59 -14.22 -17.50
CA PHE A 451 -27.71 -13.91 -16.61
C PHE A 451 -27.98 -12.42 -16.59
N ASP A 452 -29.25 -12.04 -16.49
CA ASP A 452 -29.62 -10.64 -16.26
C ASP A 452 -29.03 -10.15 -14.93
N ASN A 453 -28.26 -9.06 -14.97
CA ASN A 453 -27.69 -8.42 -13.79
C ASN A 453 -26.72 -9.29 -12.96
N LEU A 454 -26.30 -10.46 -13.41
CA LEU A 454 -25.38 -11.32 -12.68
C LEU A 454 -24.20 -11.73 -13.58
N GLU A 455 -23.01 -11.45 -13.11
CA GLU A 455 -21.76 -11.92 -13.70
C GLU A 455 -21.09 -12.93 -12.78
N LEU A 456 -20.62 -14.03 -13.37
CA LEU A 456 -19.81 -15.05 -12.68
C LEU A 456 -18.42 -15.08 -13.25
N ARG A 457 -17.40 -15.28 -12.40
CA ARG A 457 -16.00 -15.40 -12.81
C ARG A 457 -15.30 -16.52 -12.05
N ALA A 458 -14.41 -17.20 -12.74
CA ALA A 458 -13.44 -18.14 -12.19
C ALA A 458 -12.05 -17.77 -12.68
N ALA A 459 -11.08 -17.68 -11.78
CA ALA A 459 -9.73 -17.25 -12.12
C ALA A 459 -8.66 -18.14 -11.46
N PHE A 460 -7.57 -18.32 -12.19
CA PHE A 460 -6.30 -18.84 -11.70
C PHE A 460 -5.20 -17.88 -12.08
N ALA A 461 -4.30 -17.56 -11.15
CA ALA A 461 -3.16 -16.72 -11.44
C ALA A 461 -1.96 -17.08 -10.57
N GLN A 462 -0.78 -16.96 -11.16
CA GLN A 462 0.49 -17.14 -10.48
C GLN A 462 1.06 -15.79 -10.05
N GLY A 463 1.56 -15.73 -8.82
CA GLY A 463 2.30 -14.61 -8.27
C GLY A 463 3.78 -14.91 -8.15
N TYR A 464 4.59 -13.88 -8.28
CA TYR A 464 6.04 -13.94 -8.24
C TYR A 464 6.60 -12.72 -7.51
N VAL A 465 7.48 -12.96 -6.52
CA VAL A 465 8.20 -11.90 -5.81
C VAL A 465 9.67 -12.25 -5.72
N PHE A 466 10.51 -11.47 -6.40
CA PHE A 466 11.95 -11.59 -6.29
C PHE A 466 12.46 -10.83 -5.06
N PRO A 467 13.47 -11.35 -4.32
CA PRO A 467 14.01 -10.67 -3.15
C PRO A 467 14.50 -9.26 -3.48
N THR A 468 14.29 -8.34 -2.56
CA THR A 468 14.78 -6.96 -2.69
C THR A 468 16.29 -6.90 -2.47
N LEU A 469 16.93 -5.83 -2.96
CA LEU A 469 18.37 -5.61 -2.76
C LEU A 469 18.78 -5.60 -1.28
N SER A 470 17.91 -5.12 -0.41
CA SER A 470 18.14 -5.16 1.04
C SER A 470 18.09 -6.57 1.60
N GLN A 471 17.13 -7.40 1.17
CA GLN A 471 17.02 -8.78 1.62
C GLN A 471 18.19 -9.64 1.15
N LEU A 472 18.71 -9.36 -0.03
CA LEU A 472 19.86 -10.10 -0.59
C LEU A 472 21.19 -9.69 0.04
N PHE A 473 21.49 -8.38 0.14
CA PHE A 473 22.88 -7.93 0.29
C PHE A 473 23.13 -7.01 1.47
N MET A 474 22.11 -6.45 2.11
CA MET A 474 22.32 -5.39 3.08
C MET A 474 22.21 -5.87 4.52
N GLN A 475 23.08 -5.35 5.36
CA GLN A 475 22.90 -5.39 6.79
C GLN A 475 22.16 -4.13 7.25
N THR A 476 21.08 -4.31 7.99
CA THR A 476 20.27 -3.19 8.51
C THR A 476 20.26 -3.20 10.03
N SER A 477 20.25 -2.01 10.65
CA SER A 477 20.20 -1.85 12.10
C SER A 477 19.13 -0.85 12.49
N ALA A 478 18.23 -1.25 13.40
CA ALA A 478 17.17 -0.41 13.92
C ALA A 478 16.74 -0.86 15.32
N GLY A 479 16.49 0.08 16.23
CA GLY A 479 15.94 -0.22 17.56
C GLY A 479 16.82 -1.15 18.44
N GLY A 480 18.12 -1.23 18.17
CA GLY A 480 19.02 -2.19 18.85
C GLY A 480 19.06 -3.59 18.21
N SER A 481 18.33 -3.82 17.14
CA SER A 481 18.33 -5.07 16.38
C SER A 481 19.18 -4.93 15.11
N VAL A 482 19.74 -6.04 14.66
CA VAL A 482 20.49 -6.17 13.38
C VAL A 482 19.83 -7.26 12.54
N THR A 483 19.58 -6.96 11.28
CA THR A 483 19.06 -7.93 10.30
C THR A 483 20.06 -8.08 9.15
N TYR A 484 20.46 -9.32 8.87
CA TYR A 484 21.39 -9.67 7.80
C TYR A 484 20.66 -10.03 6.52
N GLY A 485 21.17 -9.56 5.38
CA GLY A 485 20.78 -10.02 4.06
C GLY A 485 21.29 -11.44 3.80
N ASN A 486 20.65 -12.15 2.88
CA ASN A 486 21.00 -13.50 2.46
C ASN A 486 21.00 -13.58 0.91
N PRO A 487 22.19 -13.70 0.28
CA PRO A 487 22.29 -13.77 -1.20
C PRO A 487 21.68 -15.05 -1.78
N ASP A 488 21.49 -16.10 -0.97
CA ASP A 488 20.98 -17.41 -1.39
C ASP A 488 19.43 -17.47 -1.39
N LEU A 489 18.75 -16.36 -1.10
CA LEU A 489 17.29 -16.30 -1.12
C LEU A 489 16.74 -16.64 -2.51
N LYS A 490 15.72 -17.48 -2.50
CA LYS A 490 14.89 -17.80 -3.67
C LYS A 490 13.73 -16.82 -3.79
N ALA A 491 13.25 -16.65 -5.00
CA ALA A 491 12.02 -15.92 -5.25
C ALA A 491 10.81 -16.64 -4.65
N GLU A 492 9.82 -15.86 -4.21
CA GLU A 492 8.54 -16.38 -3.76
C GLU A 492 7.63 -16.67 -4.95
N HIS A 493 6.87 -17.76 -4.88
CA HIS A 493 5.90 -18.16 -5.89
C HIS A 493 4.55 -18.39 -5.24
N SER A 494 3.47 -17.99 -5.89
CA SER A 494 2.13 -18.32 -5.44
C SER A 494 1.23 -18.84 -6.55
N ASN A 495 0.34 -19.77 -6.20
CA ASN A 495 -0.78 -20.20 -7.02
C ASN A 495 -2.07 -19.78 -6.35
N ASN A 496 -2.94 -19.09 -7.11
CA ASN A 496 -4.15 -18.51 -6.56
C ASN A 496 -5.34 -18.91 -7.41
N PHE A 497 -6.43 -19.29 -6.73
CA PHE A 497 -7.70 -19.66 -7.31
C PHE A 497 -8.78 -18.76 -6.75
N GLU A 498 -9.67 -18.31 -7.60
CA GLU A 498 -10.78 -17.44 -7.20
C GLU A 498 -12.07 -17.81 -7.95
N LEU A 499 -13.17 -17.78 -7.21
CA LEU A 499 -14.53 -17.79 -7.77
C LEU A 499 -15.22 -16.51 -7.30
N GLY A 500 -15.77 -15.74 -8.21
CA GLY A 500 -16.43 -14.48 -7.93
C GLY A 500 -17.80 -14.38 -8.56
N ALA A 501 -18.67 -13.60 -7.94
CA ALA A 501 -19.99 -13.25 -8.43
C ALA A 501 -20.28 -11.78 -8.19
N ARG A 502 -20.77 -11.08 -9.20
CA ARG A 502 -21.22 -9.69 -9.12
C ARG A 502 -22.65 -9.59 -9.60
N TYR A 503 -23.50 -9.01 -8.77
CA TYR A 503 -24.91 -8.79 -9.05
C TYR A 503 -25.26 -7.31 -8.93
N ASN A 504 -25.90 -6.74 -9.95
CA ASN A 504 -26.42 -5.38 -9.97
C ASN A 504 -27.88 -5.39 -10.43
N GLY A 505 -28.76 -5.72 -9.51
CA GLY A 505 -30.21 -5.65 -9.76
C GLY A 505 -30.77 -4.26 -9.41
N ASN A 506 -32.08 -4.09 -9.59
CA ASN A 506 -32.73 -2.77 -9.42
C ASN A 506 -32.52 -2.13 -8.04
N GLN A 507 -32.26 -2.92 -7.01
CA GLN A 507 -32.16 -2.48 -5.62
C GLN A 507 -30.90 -2.99 -4.91
N TRP A 508 -30.22 -3.98 -5.47
CA TRP A 508 -29.07 -4.63 -4.86
C TRP A 508 -27.81 -4.48 -5.70
N LEU A 509 -26.74 -4.08 -5.05
CA LEU A 509 -25.39 -4.20 -5.58
C LEU A 509 -24.63 -5.18 -4.67
N ILE A 510 -24.20 -6.32 -5.21
CA ILE A 510 -23.47 -7.35 -4.46
C ILE A 510 -22.22 -7.74 -5.23
N ASP A 511 -21.07 -7.74 -4.58
CA ASP A 511 -19.83 -8.32 -5.09
C ASP A 511 -19.29 -9.30 -4.05
N SER A 512 -18.98 -10.51 -4.46
CA SER A 512 -18.46 -11.56 -3.58
C SER A 512 -17.40 -12.39 -4.27
N ALA A 513 -16.40 -12.84 -3.50
CA ALA A 513 -15.36 -13.72 -3.99
C ALA A 513 -14.92 -14.73 -2.92
N VAL A 514 -14.73 -15.97 -3.33
CA VAL A 514 -14.07 -17.01 -2.53
C VAL A 514 -12.71 -17.26 -3.17
N TYR A 515 -11.66 -17.28 -2.37
CA TYR A 515 -10.30 -17.44 -2.88
C TYR A 515 -9.48 -18.42 -2.05
N TYR A 516 -8.51 -19.03 -2.73
CA TYR A 516 -7.47 -19.87 -2.14
C TYR A 516 -6.12 -19.50 -2.74
N SER A 517 -5.12 -19.28 -1.91
CA SER A 517 -3.73 -18.97 -2.28
C SER A 517 -2.77 -19.93 -1.58
N GLU A 518 -1.81 -20.46 -2.32
CA GLU A 518 -0.65 -21.19 -1.77
C GLU A 518 0.63 -20.56 -2.27
N ALA A 519 1.40 -19.96 -1.36
CA ALA A 519 2.73 -19.41 -1.61
C ALA A 519 3.81 -20.36 -1.10
N LYS A 520 4.92 -20.45 -1.83
CA LYS A 520 6.12 -21.23 -1.52
C LYS A 520 7.35 -20.33 -1.50
N ASP A 521 8.39 -20.80 -0.81
CA ASP A 521 9.64 -20.06 -0.64
C ASP A 521 9.44 -18.64 -0.09
N TYR A 522 8.47 -18.50 0.80
CA TYR A 522 8.03 -17.22 1.37
C TYR A 522 9.16 -16.60 2.21
N ILE A 523 9.59 -15.38 1.89
CA ILE A 523 10.72 -14.75 2.57
C ILE A 523 10.27 -14.18 3.92
N ALA A 524 10.94 -14.59 4.98
CA ALA A 524 10.70 -14.13 6.33
C ALA A 524 11.99 -13.71 7.03
N SER A 525 11.85 -12.89 8.08
CA SER A 525 12.95 -12.55 8.97
C SER A 525 12.96 -13.55 10.14
N LEU A 526 14.02 -14.33 10.27
CA LEU A 526 14.20 -15.35 11.28
C LEU A 526 15.23 -14.93 12.34
N ILE A 527 15.12 -15.49 13.54
CA ILE A 527 16.08 -15.26 14.62
C ILE A 527 17.41 -15.97 14.29
N CYS A 528 18.52 -15.28 14.50
CA CYS A 528 19.84 -15.81 14.27
C CYS A 528 20.19 -16.96 15.25
N ASP A 529 20.71 -18.04 14.68
CA ASP A 529 21.08 -19.29 15.34
C ASP A 529 22.60 -19.52 15.46
N GLY A 530 23.41 -18.52 15.09
CA GLY A 530 24.87 -18.63 15.03
C GLY A 530 25.42 -19.10 13.69
N SER A 531 24.58 -19.19 12.66
CA SER A 531 24.98 -19.55 11.29
C SER A 531 25.93 -18.54 10.64
N ILE A 532 26.50 -18.91 9.49
CA ILE A 532 27.40 -18.04 8.72
C ILE A 532 26.67 -16.77 8.25
N VAL A 533 25.41 -16.88 7.85
CA VAL A 533 24.58 -15.74 7.44
C VAL A 533 24.46 -14.72 8.57
N CYS A 534 24.45 -15.18 9.81
CA CYS A 534 24.39 -14.38 11.02
C CYS A 534 25.77 -13.90 11.52
N ASN A 535 26.85 -14.09 10.78
CA ASN A 535 28.22 -13.84 11.24
C ASN A 535 28.54 -14.47 12.61
N GLY A 536 27.99 -15.66 12.91
CA GLY A 536 28.13 -16.33 14.17
C GLY A 536 27.35 -15.72 15.34
N ASN A 537 26.51 -14.70 15.11
CA ASN A 537 25.73 -14.06 16.16
C ASN A 537 24.48 -14.87 16.53
N THR A 538 24.12 -14.80 17.81
CA THR A 538 22.89 -15.36 18.35
C THR A 538 22.18 -14.32 19.20
N ASN A 539 20.88 -14.45 19.36
CA ASN A 539 20.11 -13.57 20.21
C ASN A 539 20.50 -13.71 21.69
N SER A 540 20.48 -12.60 22.39
CA SER A 540 20.71 -12.52 23.83
C SER A 540 19.70 -11.54 24.42
N SER A 541 19.66 -11.44 25.75
CA SER A 541 18.89 -10.40 26.45
C SER A 541 19.29 -8.96 26.09
N ARG A 542 20.40 -8.76 25.39
CA ARG A 542 21.01 -7.46 25.10
C ARG A 542 21.09 -7.09 23.64
N SER A 543 20.90 -8.07 22.73
CA SER A 543 21.08 -7.86 21.28
C SER A 543 20.20 -8.84 20.54
N SER A 544 19.44 -8.32 19.59
CA SER A 544 18.57 -9.10 18.72
C SER A 544 19.16 -9.14 17.32
N TYR A 545 19.42 -10.33 16.83
CA TYR A 545 19.96 -10.59 15.50
C TYR A 545 18.97 -11.39 14.69
N TYR A 546 18.75 -10.98 13.46
CA TYR A 546 17.84 -11.60 12.51
C TYR A 546 18.54 -11.79 11.17
N TYR A 547 18.03 -12.68 10.34
CA TYR A 547 18.43 -12.85 8.96
C TYR A 547 17.23 -13.19 8.09
N TYR A 548 17.32 -12.92 6.81
CA TYR A 548 16.28 -13.32 5.86
C TYR A 548 16.50 -14.75 5.39
N ASP A 549 15.42 -15.53 5.35
CA ASP A 549 15.41 -16.87 4.78
C ASP A 549 14.04 -17.21 4.20
N ASN A 550 13.98 -18.26 3.40
CA ASN A 550 12.75 -18.76 2.83
C ASN A 550 12.07 -19.73 3.80
N ILE A 551 10.81 -19.50 4.12
CA ILE A 551 9.96 -20.46 4.82
C ILE A 551 9.19 -21.31 3.81
N ASP A 552 8.82 -22.54 4.19
CA ASP A 552 8.33 -23.54 3.26
C ASP A 552 7.04 -23.13 2.56
N ARG A 553 5.99 -22.72 3.30
CA ARG A 553 4.66 -22.42 2.73
C ARG A 553 3.84 -21.42 3.52
N ALA A 554 3.06 -20.63 2.79
CA ALA A 554 1.93 -19.87 3.32
C ALA A 554 0.66 -20.23 2.53
N LYS A 555 -0.40 -20.67 3.22
CA LYS A 555 -1.72 -20.97 2.63
C LYS A 555 -2.74 -20.00 3.16
N THR A 556 -3.54 -19.43 2.29
CA THR A 556 -4.58 -18.46 2.64
C THR A 556 -5.87 -18.80 1.91
N TRP A 557 -6.99 -18.83 2.60
CA TRP A 557 -8.32 -18.93 1.99
C TRP A 557 -9.30 -17.98 2.67
N GLY A 558 -10.25 -17.52 1.94
CA GLY A 558 -11.21 -16.57 2.46
C GLY A 558 -12.43 -16.36 1.59
N LEU A 559 -13.36 -15.61 2.17
CA LEU A 559 -14.58 -15.12 1.54
C LEU A 559 -14.64 -13.61 1.75
N GLU A 560 -14.82 -12.87 0.67
CA GLU A 560 -15.07 -11.44 0.66
C GLU A 560 -16.50 -11.18 0.20
N ILE A 561 -17.16 -10.21 0.84
CA ILE A 561 -18.50 -9.77 0.46
C ILE A 561 -18.63 -8.27 0.62
N SER A 562 -19.25 -7.63 -0.38
CA SER A 562 -19.76 -6.27 -0.33
C SER A 562 -21.19 -6.29 -0.86
N ALA A 563 -22.15 -5.81 -0.09
CA ALA A 563 -23.55 -5.77 -0.49
C ALA A 563 -24.20 -4.47 0.00
N GLU A 564 -24.92 -3.79 -0.89
CA GLU A 564 -25.67 -2.58 -0.61
C GLU A 564 -27.08 -2.69 -1.19
N TYR A 565 -28.08 -2.32 -0.41
CA TYR A 565 -29.47 -2.29 -0.81
C TYR A 565 -29.96 -0.85 -0.95
N ASN A 566 -30.42 -0.47 -2.12
CA ASN A 566 -30.82 0.90 -2.47
C ASN A 566 -32.31 1.07 -2.74
N GLY A 567 -33.17 0.24 -2.17
CA GLY A 567 -34.61 0.23 -2.42
C GLY A 567 -35.46 1.06 -1.46
N TRP A 568 -34.88 1.66 -0.41
CA TRP A 568 -35.60 2.37 0.64
C TRP A 568 -35.05 3.79 0.84
N VAL A 569 -35.75 4.56 1.71
CA VAL A 569 -35.24 5.81 2.25
C VAL A 569 -33.91 5.58 2.98
N PHE A 570 -33.74 4.38 3.55
CA PHE A 570 -32.52 3.91 4.15
C PHE A 570 -31.88 2.82 3.28
N SER A 571 -30.59 2.91 3.07
CA SER A 571 -29.77 1.97 2.30
C SER A 571 -28.83 1.19 3.24
N PRO A 572 -29.27 0.01 3.73
CA PRO A 572 -28.41 -0.85 4.52
C PRO A 572 -27.30 -1.45 3.64
N TYR A 573 -26.12 -1.60 4.22
CA TYR A 573 -24.98 -2.20 3.53
C TYR A 573 -24.10 -3.02 4.49
N ILE A 574 -23.35 -3.94 3.91
CA ILE A 574 -22.31 -4.73 4.58
C ILE A 574 -21.09 -4.86 3.67
N SER A 575 -19.92 -4.77 4.29
CA SER A 575 -18.64 -5.03 3.66
C SER A 575 -17.80 -5.84 4.64
N GLY A 576 -17.30 -7.00 4.24
CA GLY A 576 -16.58 -7.85 5.17
C GLY A 576 -15.73 -8.92 4.52
N ASN A 577 -14.86 -9.49 5.34
CA ASN A 577 -13.87 -10.49 4.97
C ASN A 577 -13.82 -11.58 6.04
N LEU A 578 -13.85 -12.84 5.58
CA LEU A 578 -13.49 -14.02 6.35
C LEU A 578 -12.17 -14.52 5.80
N ILE A 579 -11.16 -14.65 6.66
CA ILE A 579 -9.84 -15.12 6.25
C ILE A 579 -9.29 -16.15 7.22
N ARG A 580 -8.62 -17.15 6.66
CA ARG A 580 -7.78 -18.06 7.43
C ARG A 580 -6.47 -18.26 6.73
N ARG A 581 -5.39 -18.03 7.46
CA ARG A 581 -4.02 -18.17 6.96
C ARG A 581 -3.27 -19.21 7.77
N GLN A 582 -2.39 -19.97 7.12
CA GLN A 582 -1.55 -20.97 7.73
C GLN A 582 -0.13 -20.82 7.25
N TYR A 583 0.83 -20.76 8.19
CA TYR A 583 2.25 -20.91 7.89
C TYR A 583 2.72 -22.33 8.19
N GLU A 584 3.59 -22.84 7.34
CA GLU A 584 4.18 -24.17 7.46
C GLU A 584 5.68 -24.06 7.18
N THR A 585 6.48 -24.48 8.15
CA THR A 585 7.93 -24.65 8.06
C THR A 585 8.28 -26.09 8.42
N SER A 586 9.55 -26.48 8.33
CA SER A 586 10.02 -27.81 8.76
C SER A 586 9.73 -28.09 10.24
N THR A 587 9.57 -27.08 11.09
CA THR A 587 9.44 -27.21 12.56
C THR A 587 8.12 -26.63 13.10
N LEU A 588 7.42 -25.78 12.37
CA LEU A 588 6.22 -25.09 12.81
C LEU A 588 5.10 -25.22 11.76
N LYS A 589 3.89 -25.53 12.25
CA LYS A 589 2.67 -25.41 11.47
C LYS A 589 1.62 -24.70 12.31
N THR A 590 1.27 -23.48 11.89
CA THR A 590 0.34 -22.64 12.68
C THR A 590 -0.69 -21.95 11.80
N THR A 591 -1.87 -21.71 12.38
CA THR A 591 -2.90 -20.82 11.84
C THR A 591 -3.00 -19.50 12.60
N ASN A 592 -2.17 -19.32 13.63
CA ASN A 592 -2.03 -18.06 14.36
C ASN A 592 -1.00 -17.18 13.66
N THR A 593 -1.43 -16.46 12.64
CA THR A 593 -0.56 -15.67 11.74
C THR A 593 -0.75 -14.18 11.89
N GLY A 594 -1.40 -13.74 12.97
CA GLY A 594 -1.69 -12.33 13.22
C GLY A 594 -2.93 -11.80 12.48
N GLU A 595 -3.56 -12.63 11.65
CA GLU A 595 -4.75 -12.20 10.90
C GLU A 595 -6.02 -12.36 11.73
N PRO A 596 -6.92 -11.33 11.80
CA PRO A 596 -8.26 -11.50 12.35
C PRO A 596 -9.11 -12.36 11.42
N ALA A 597 -9.72 -13.44 11.96
CA ALA A 597 -10.51 -14.36 11.14
C ALA A 597 -11.71 -13.70 10.46
N ILE A 598 -12.24 -12.62 11.05
CA ILE A 598 -13.38 -11.85 10.54
C ILE A 598 -13.08 -10.38 10.77
N ASN A 599 -13.25 -9.57 9.74
CA ASN A 599 -13.30 -8.11 9.85
C ASN A 599 -14.33 -7.53 8.88
N GLY A 600 -14.81 -6.33 9.17
CA GLY A 600 -15.75 -5.67 8.27
C GLY A 600 -16.48 -4.48 8.87
N ARG A 601 -17.41 -4.00 8.06
CA ARG A 601 -18.28 -2.86 8.34
C ARG A 601 -19.71 -3.21 7.97
N ILE A 602 -20.64 -2.82 8.83
CA ILE A 602 -22.08 -2.85 8.56
C ILE A 602 -22.66 -1.48 8.88
N GLY A 603 -23.53 -0.97 8.04
CA GLY A 603 -24.08 0.36 8.24
C GLY A 603 -25.41 0.60 7.54
N LEU A 604 -25.92 1.80 7.77
CA LEU A 604 -27.19 2.27 7.26
C LEU A 604 -27.02 3.70 6.78
N LYS A 605 -27.16 3.92 5.48
CA LYS A 605 -27.14 5.24 4.87
C LYS A 605 -28.59 5.78 4.74
N HIS A 606 -28.72 7.09 4.88
CA HIS A 606 -29.96 7.82 4.64
C HIS A 606 -29.64 9.05 3.80
N THR A 607 -30.36 9.22 2.69
CA THR A 607 -30.22 10.39 1.82
C THR A 607 -31.43 11.29 1.97
N LEU A 608 -31.20 12.56 2.30
CA LEU A 608 -32.21 13.61 2.43
C LEU A 608 -31.89 14.76 1.48
N VAL A 609 -32.84 15.07 0.61
CA VAL A 609 -32.76 16.24 -0.30
C VAL A 609 -33.57 17.39 0.29
N MET A 610 -32.90 18.52 0.57
CA MET A 610 -33.52 19.74 1.11
C MET A 610 -33.21 20.94 0.20
N GLY A 611 -34.13 21.29 -0.69
CA GLY A 611 -33.92 22.35 -1.68
C GLY A 611 -32.78 22.01 -2.62
N GLN A 612 -31.67 22.75 -2.57
CA GLN A 612 -30.46 22.49 -3.36
C GLN A 612 -29.38 21.71 -2.57
N ALA A 613 -29.70 21.26 -1.37
CA ALA A 613 -28.77 20.49 -0.55
C ALA A 613 -29.10 19.01 -0.58
N ASN A 614 -28.09 18.18 -0.80
CA ASN A 614 -28.12 16.73 -0.67
C ASN A 614 -27.35 16.33 0.58
N ILE A 615 -28.02 15.68 1.54
CA ILE A 615 -27.44 15.29 2.83
C ILE A 615 -27.43 13.78 2.91
N ILE A 616 -26.25 13.19 2.99
CA ILE A 616 -26.05 11.76 3.15
C ILE A 616 -25.55 11.51 4.58
N SER A 617 -26.36 10.84 5.37
CA SER A 617 -26.01 10.42 6.73
C SER A 617 -25.71 8.93 6.75
N ASP A 618 -24.70 8.50 7.49
CA ASP A 618 -24.27 7.11 7.60
C ASP A 618 -24.00 6.75 9.06
N VAL A 619 -24.68 5.74 9.58
CA VAL A 619 -24.40 5.14 10.89
C VAL A 619 -23.85 3.75 10.66
N PHE A 620 -22.70 3.47 11.23
CA PHE A 620 -22.04 2.20 10.96
C PHE A 620 -21.20 1.68 12.11
N ILE A 621 -21.03 0.35 12.12
CA ILE A 621 -20.13 -0.38 13.02
C ILE A 621 -18.99 -0.93 12.18
N ARG A 622 -17.75 -0.71 12.64
CA ARG A 622 -16.56 -1.44 12.21
C ARG A 622 -16.17 -2.42 13.30
N ALA A 623 -15.81 -3.65 12.90
CA ALA A 623 -15.42 -4.68 13.86
C ALA A 623 -14.37 -5.62 13.27
N ALA A 624 -13.56 -6.18 14.16
CA ALA A 624 -12.65 -7.28 13.84
C ALA A 624 -12.62 -8.28 14.99
N SER A 625 -12.47 -9.58 14.67
CA SER A 625 -12.22 -10.62 15.66
C SER A 625 -10.82 -10.46 16.27
N SER A 626 -10.55 -11.20 17.36
CA SER A 626 -9.18 -11.30 17.90
C SER A 626 -8.22 -11.91 16.88
N ALA A 627 -6.97 -11.47 16.92
CA ALA A 627 -5.88 -11.99 16.11
C ALA A 627 -4.76 -12.53 17.01
N LYS A 628 -4.36 -13.78 16.77
CA LYS A 628 -3.24 -14.42 17.45
C LYS A 628 -2.09 -14.62 16.48
N ASP A 629 -0.86 -14.44 16.96
CA ASP A 629 0.36 -14.70 16.19
C ASP A 629 1.36 -15.46 17.05
N ASP A 630 1.78 -16.63 16.56
CA ASP A 630 2.87 -17.43 17.12
C ASP A 630 3.90 -17.83 16.04
N SER A 631 3.80 -17.22 14.87
CA SER A 631 4.59 -17.57 13.68
C SER A 631 6.10 -17.39 13.86
N ASN A 632 6.52 -16.53 14.78
CA ASN A 632 7.92 -16.27 15.11
C ASN A 632 8.37 -16.88 16.46
N GLY A 633 7.58 -17.81 17.02
CA GLY A 633 7.89 -18.51 18.26
C GLY A 633 7.52 -17.78 19.54
N THR A 634 6.91 -16.60 19.45
CA THR A 634 6.36 -15.85 20.60
C THR A 634 4.89 -15.60 20.36
N GLU A 635 4.04 -16.13 21.25
CA GLU A 635 2.59 -15.90 21.13
C GLU A 635 2.24 -14.44 21.47
N THR A 636 1.59 -13.77 20.54
CA THR A 636 0.96 -12.46 20.74
C THR A 636 -0.53 -12.56 20.46
N ASN A 637 -1.31 -11.74 21.16
CA ASN A 637 -2.76 -11.69 20.98
C ASN A 637 -3.24 -10.24 20.94
N VAL A 638 -3.93 -9.88 19.84
CA VAL A 638 -4.64 -8.63 19.71
C VAL A 638 -6.11 -8.90 19.94
N PRO A 639 -6.74 -8.33 20.98
CA PRO A 639 -8.17 -8.53 21.26
C PRO A 639 -9.06 -8.05 20.12
N GLY A 640 -10.19 -8.73 19.93
CA GLY A 640 -11.22 -8.26 19.01
C GLY A 640 -11.86 -6.94 19.48
N TRP A 641 -12.40 -6.19 18.53
CA TRP A 641 -12.97 -4.87 18.78
C TRP A 641 -14.16 -4.57 17.88
N ALA A 642 -14.98 -3.63 18.33
CA ALA A 642 -16.04 -3.02 17.54
C ALA A 642 -16.18 -1.55 17.92
N THR A 643 -16.39 -0.68 16.95
CA THR A 643 -16.62 0.76 17.12
C THR A 643 -17.90 1.18 16.44
N LEU A 644 -18.68 2.05 17.08
CA LEU A 644 -19.83 2.73 16.50
C LEU A 644 -19.37 4.08 15.95
N ASN A 645 -19.80 4.41 14.74
CA ASN A 645 -19.37 5.61 14.02
C ASN A 645 -20.57 6.26 13.33
N PHE A 646 -20.46 7.56 13.07
CA PHE A 646 -21.45 8.35 12.37
C PHE A 646 -20.77 9.33 11.41
N ALA A 647 -21.28 9.46 10.20
CA ALA A 647 -20.79 10.43 9.21
C ALA A 647 -21.97 11.17 8.56
N VAL A 648 -21.74 12.42 8.20
CA VAL A 648 -22.67 13.24 7.42
C VAL A 648 -21.87 13.95 6.34
N ASN A 649 -22.33 13.79 5.10
CA ASN A 649 -21.81 14.50 3.95
C ASN A 649 -22.94 15.36 3.39
N THR A 650 -22.70 16.66 3.25
CA THR A 650 -23.68 17.62 2.73
C THR A 650 -23.11 18.27 1.47
N GLU A 651 -23.83 18.13 0.36
CA GLU A 651 -23.52 18.75 -0.93
C GLU A 651 -24.53 19.86 -1.18
N PHE A 652 -24.08 21.05 -1.59
CA PHE A 652 -24.95 22.19 -1.83
C PHE A 652 -24.32 23.22 -2.78
N GLY A 653 -25.14 24.17 -3.24
CA GLY A 653 -24.76 25.16 -4.23
C GLY A 653 -25.07 24.72 -5.66
N ASN A 654 -24.68 25.53 -6.64
CA ASN A 654 -24.89 25.20 -8.03
C ASN A 654 -23.92 24.07 -8.45
N GLU A 655 -24.45 23.00 -9.07
CA GLU A 655 -23.66 21.83 -9.49
C GLU A 655 -22.84 21.22 -8.32
N ASP A 656 -23.40 21.17 -7.09
CA ASP A 656 -22.76 20.63 -5.88
C ASP A 656 -21.39 21.26 -5.58
N GLN A 657 -21.32 22.57 -5.77
CA GLN A 657 -20.11 23.37 -5.67
C GLN A 657 -19.43 23.28 -4.31
N TYR A 658 -20.21 23.13 -3.24
CA TYR A 658 -19.70 23.07 -1.87
C TYR A 658 -20.06 21.77 -1.19
N ARG A 659 -19.14 21.26 -0.36
CA ARG A 659 -19.37 20.12 0.51
C ARG A 659 -18.92 20.42 1.94
N ILE A 660 -19.70 19.94 2.89
CA ILE A 660 -19.33 19.91 4.32
C ILE A 660 -19.44 18.45 4.76
N ASN A 661 -18.34 17.90 5.25
CA ASN A 661 -18.24 16.54 5.71
C ASN A 661 -17.96 16.53 7.20
N LEU A 662 -18.71 15.74 7.96
CA LEU A 662 -18.54 15.53 9.40
C LEU A 662 -18.40 14.04 9.66
N ALA A 663 -17.44 13.63 10.44
CA ALA A 663 -17.32 12.27 10.95
C ALA A 663 -17.16 12.30 12.48
N LEU A 664 -17.91 11.45 13.17
CA LEU A 664 -17.79 11.15 14.59
C LEU A 664 -17.35 9.69 14.69
N ASN A 665 -16.12 9.47 15.07
CA ASN A 665 -15.52 8.14 15.11
C ASN A 665 -15.42 7.62 16.53
N ASN A 666 -15.56 6.29 16.67
CA ASN A 666 -15.44 5.60 17.95
C ASN A 666 -16.32 6.25 19.04
N LEU A 667 -17.62 6.39 18.77
CA LEU A 667 -18.59 7.06 19.65
C LEU A 667 -18.64 6.48 21.08
N THR A 668 -18.22 5.23 21.26
CA THR A 668 -18.19 4.54 22.55
C THR A 668 -16.86 4.68 23.28
N ASP A 669 -15.92 5.46 22.74
CA ASP A 669 -14.57 5.65 23.25
C ASP A 669 -13.86 4.32 23.56
N LYS A 670 -14.04 3.34 22.65
CA LYS A 670 -13.48 1.99 22.79
C LYS A 670 -11.97 2.04 22.66
N ARG A 671 -11.27 1.51 23.67
CA ARG A 671 -9.83 1.22 23.57
C ARG A 671 -9.62 -0.01 22.69
N TYR A 672 -8.85 0.13 21.63
CA TYR A 672 -8.52 -0.98 20.74
C TYR A 672 -7.24 -0.70 19.93
N ARG A 673 -6.76 -1.75 19.29
CA ARG A 673 -5.68 -1.74 18.32
C ARG A 673 -6.05 -2.70 17.19
N THR A 674 -5.79 -2.33 15.95
CA THR A 674 -5.97 -3.24 14.82
C THR A 674 -4.84 -4.28 14.78
N ALA A 675 -5.09 -5.40 14.15
CA ALA A 675 -4.04 -6.39 13.89
C ALA A 675 -2.88 -5.77 13.08
N HIS A 676 -1.68 -6.28 13.25
CA HIS A 676 -0.46 -5.78 12.61
C HIS A 676 -0.10 -4.30 12.90
N GLU A 677 -0.83 -3.65 13.79
CA GLU A 677 -0.56 -2.28 14.21
C GLU A 677 0.04 -2.25 15.62
N THR A 678 0.97 -1.36 15.85
CA THR A 678 1.56 -1.14 17.18
C THR A 678 0.99 0.10 17.86
N ILE A 679 0.53 1.09 17.09
CA ILE A 679 -0.03 2.32 17.62
C ILE A 679 -1.49 2.08 18.03
N PRO A 680 -1.87 2.27 19.31
CA PRO A 680 -3.26 2.22 19.73
C PRO A 680 -4.14 3.17 18.89
N ALA A 681 -5.37 2.72 18.62
CA ALA A 681 -6.32 3.51 17.84
C ALA A 681 -6.79 4.74 18.63
N ALA A 682 -7.25 5.76 17.91
CA ALA A 682 -7.81 6.96 18.50
C ALA A 682 -9.07 6.63 19.34
N GLY A 683 -9.24 7.36 20.44
CA GLY A 683 -10.49 7.38 21.21
C GLY A 683 -11.62 8.06 20.43
N PHE A 684 -12.68 8.45 21.13
CA PHE A 684 -13.72 9.27 20.52
C PHE A 684 -13.12 10.51 19.88
N ASN A 685 -13.45 10.75 18.62
CA ASN A 685 -12.93 11.89 17.87
C ASN A 685 -13.94 12.38 16.82
N ALA A 686 -13.77 13.64 16.44
CA ALA A 686 -14.53 14.29 15.39
C ALA A 686 -13.57 14.79 14.29
N ALA A 687 -13.98 14.63 13.05
CA ALA A 687 -13.32 15.24 11.91
C ALA A 687 -14.32 16.06 11.10
N ILE A 688 -13.91 17.23 10.64
CA ILE A 688 -14.72 18.11 9.80
C ILE A 688 -13.93 18.48 8.56
N GLY A 689 -14.58 18.36 7.40
CA GLY A 689 -14.02 18.70 6.10
C GLY A 689 -14.87 19.74 5.37
N PHE A 690 -14.21 20.60 4.64
CA PHE A 690 -14.82 21.52 3.69
C PHE A 690 -14.21 21.33 2.31
N VAL A 691 -15.06 21.25 1.28
CA VAL A 691 -14.63 21.12 -0.12
C VAL A 691 -15.32 22.20 -0.94
N TRP A 692 -14.56 22.87 -1.79
CA TRP A 692 -15.02 23.82 -2.77
C TRP A 692 -14.58 23.38 -4.18
N ASN A 693 -15.56 23.08 -5.04
CA ASN A 693 -15.37 22.81 -6.46
C ASN A 693 -15.68 24.09 -7.26
N PHE A 694 -14.84 24.47 -8.22
CA PHE A 694 -15.00 25.70 -9.02
C PHE A 694 -14.65 25.51 -10.50
#